data_a52ea6e9b71b2d81d9a36f3eecdf6f2d
#
_entry.id   a52ea6e9b71b2d81d9a36f3eecdf6f2d
#
_cell.length_a   1.000
_cell.length_b   1.000
_cell.length_c   1.000
_cell.angle_alpha   90.00
_cell.angle_beta   90.00
_cell.angle_gamma   90.00
#
_symmetry.space_group_name_H-M   'P 1'
#
loop_
_entity.id
_entity.type
_entity.pdbx_description
1 polymer ?
#
loop_
_entity_poly.entity_id
_entity_poly.type
_entity_poly.pdbx_seq_one_letter_code
_entity_poly.pdbx_strand_id
1 'polypeptide(L)'
;MIRAEQFSRLVQLREKQWPRFIILALIGFVVHLPSLQGQLVWDDSFLVRDNPFIKSPLFIFEAFRHYLFLDFYSAHYRPVQNLSFIADYFVWNGNLYGFHLTNLLLHIASGLLLYLLLGKLFSSLRGVEADNGNSSAWSLGAFFVALLWIVHPVHSAAVDYISGRADSLAFFFACAGWLLFIRARKSILLAARTALYSFAALSGLLALCSREIAFVWILLFLLHLTFFEKGLSRRAFFITVLCNIGLLGIYAGLRTLPEVLVSTTPSQGWPASMRAVLMLRSLGDYARLMVFPVNLHMERSVLAPENYLSHDQWRHSAGVEYLSILGLAFLGALIYGAFRAGPSRGLRIFGASWFLLGYLPISNLIELNATVAEHWLYLPSVGFLIFAIGCVLDLPVRYRGVLAGCACSAVVALGVSSTIRSSDWLTDEIFYRRTLAAGGRSSRVLANLGQACANRGEYAKAEAILRNVLRLSADYPIARRNLAEVLLREGHKKEAEELLTSTTKAAERTRKEYPLTWVAVLSLALSHHREKDDTKALAIAEKARHDYPGVWEIIRFESEVLRQTRGANAAIPLVDAFAHDNWWHYGAAIALGRLYAEKGDLPRAEAALRHASWLDVHDAEALSLIAAISLRQNRFEEAYRAQCRAVARQPDQPRQYVLLSNILEKMGRIGEARDALAEVALLKALGRDAPALAN
;
A
#
# COMPACT_ATOMS: atom_id res chain seq x y z
N MET A 1 -10.33 4.79 -51.69
CA MET A 1 -8.89 4.58 -51.71
C MET A 1 -8.20 5.12 -50.43
N ILE A 2 -8.38 6.35 -50.03
CA ILE A 2 -7.72 6.96 -48.85
C ILE A 2 -7.98 6.19 -47.52
N ARG A 3 -9.19 5.64 -47.32
CA ARG A 3 -9.51 4.83 -46.11
C ARG A 3 -8.80 3.47 -46.08
N ALA A 4 -8.59 2.80 -47.20
CA ALA A 4 -7.93 1.51 -47.27
C ALA A 4 -6.42 1.65 -47.03
N GLU A 5 -5.79 2.70 -47.55
CA GLU A 5 -4.35 2.99 -47.34
C GLU A 5 -4.07 3.40 -45.91
N GLN A 6 -4.96 4.18 -45.29
CA GLN A 6 -4.88 4.51 -43.86
C GLN A 6 -5.06 3.27 -42.98
N PHE A 7 -5.95 2.37 -43.37
CA PHE A 7 -6.19 1.11 -42.63
C PHE A 7 -4.97 0.17 -42.75
N SER A 8 -4.39 0.03 -43.96
CA SER A 8 -3.19 -0.81 -44.15
C SER A 8 -1.96 -0.25 -43.41
N ARG A 9 -1.77 1.07 -43.38
CA ARG A 9 -0.72 1.72 -42.59
C ARG A 9 -0.93 1.52 -41.06
N LEU A 10 -2.19 1.55 -40.60
CA LEU A 10 -2.51 1.28 -39.20
C LEU A 10 -2.25 -0.18 -38.80
N VAL A 11 -2.55 -1.12 -39.71
CA VAL A 11 -2.26 -2.55 -39.53
C VAL A 11 -0.76 -2.80 -39.48
N GLN A 12 0.01 -2.24 -40.45
CA GLN A 12 1.46 -2.37 -40.48
C GLN A 12 2.16 -1.71 -39.27
N LEU A 13 1.66 -0.55 -38.79
CA LEU A 13 2.18 0.09 -37.57
C LEU A 13 1.85 -0.74 -36.34
N ARG A 14 0.69 -1.38 -36.31
CA ARG A 14 0.25 -2.28 -35.25
C ARG A 14 1.12 -3.55 -35.20
N GLU A 15 1.40 -4.17 -36.33
CA GLU A 15 2.29 -5.35 -36.41
C GLU A 15 3.71 -5.06 -35.92
N LYS A 16 4.27 -3.87 -36.19
CA LYS A 16 5.60 -3.46 -35.70
C LYS A 16 5.65 -3.16 -34.18
N GLN A 17 4.52 -2.92 -33.52
CA GLN A 17 4.49 -2.59 -32.09
C GLN A 17 4.28 -3.80 -31.18
N TRP A 18 3.62 -4.86 -31.64
CA TRP A 18 3.34 -6.05 -30.84
C TRP A 18 4.57 -6.70 -30.20
N PRO A 19 5.71 -6.87 -30.88
CA PRO A 19 6.88 -7.45 -30.23
C PRO A 19 7.37 -6.62 -29.06
N ARG A 20 7.29 -5.29 -29.12
CA ARG A 20 7.69 -4.39 -28.03
C ARG A 20 6.76 -4.51 -26.82
N PHE A 21 5.44 -4.64 -27.05
CA PHE A 21 4.49 -4.89 -25.96
C PHE A 21 4.77 -6.21 -25.27
N ILE A 22 5.03 -7.27 -26.03
CA ILE A 22 5.35 -8.59 -25.48
C ILE A 22 6.64 -8.52 -24.66
N ILE A 23 7.68 -7.86 -25.18
CA ILE A 23 8.96 -7.72 -24.47
C ILE A 23 8.78 -6.96 -23.17
N LEU A 24 8.07 -5.82 -23.17
CA LEU A 24 7.80 -5.04 -21.96
C LEU A 24 7.03 -5.86 -20.93
N ALA A 25 5.97 -6.57 -21.36
CA ALA A 25 5.16 -7.37 -20.47
C ALA A 25 5.93 -8.57 -19.91
N LEU A 26 6.66 -9.30 -20.76
CA LEU A 26 7.41 -10.49 -20.35
C LEU A 26 8.55 -10.13 -19.39
N ILE A 27 9.34 -9.11 -19.72
CA ILE A 27 10.46 -8.67 -18.86
C ILE A 27 9.93 -8.14 -17.54
N GLY A 28 8.89 -7.30 -17.55
CA GLY A 28 8.27 -6.81 -16.32
C GLY A 28 7.73 -7.95 -15.43
N PHE A 29 7.13 -8.98 -16.04
CA PHE A 29 6.64 -10.14 -15.32
C PHE A 29 7.79 -10.95 -14.70
N VAL A 30 8.83 -11.25 -15.47
CA VAL A 30 9.96 -12.08 -15.01
C VAL A 30 10.74 -11.41 -13.88
N VAL A 31 10.96 -10.10 -13.98
CA VAL A 31 11.75 -9.33 -13.01
C VAL A 31 11.11 -9.32 -11.62
N HIS A 32 9.78 -9.26 -11.54
CA HIS A 32 9.03 -9.23 -10.28
C HIS A 32 8.39 -10.58 -9.91
N LEU A 33 8.76 -11.67 -10.59
CA LEU A 33 8.24 -13.02 -10.31
C LEU A 33 8.40 -13.44 -8.84
N PRO A 34 9.51 -13.14 -8.12
CA PRO A 34 9.67 -13.52 -6.72
C PRO A 34 8.57 -12.96 -5.82
N SER A 35 8.06 -11.75 -6.08
CA SER A 35 7.03 -11.12 -5.23
C SER A 35 5.73 -11.93 -5.15
N LEU A 36 5.41 -12.76 -6.14
CA LEU A 36 4.21 -13.61 -6.14
C LEU A 36 4.16 -14.61 -4.99
N GLN A 37 5.30 -14.90 -4.36
CA GLN A 37 5.39 -15.75 -3.17
C GLN A 37 5.51 -14.94 -1.88
N GLY A 38 5.36 -13.60 -1.97
CA GLY A 38 5.48 -12.68 -0.86
C GLY A 38 4.39 -12.88 0.19
N GLN A 39 4.76 -12.63 1.44
CA GLN A 39 3.86 -12.54 2.58
C GLN A 39 3.49 -11.07 2.84
N LEU A 40 2.64 -10.84 3.85
CA LEU A 40 2.36 -9.49 4.32
C LEU A 40 3.60 -8.89 4.98
N VAL A 41 4.03 -7.74 4.49
CA VAL A 41 5.21 -7.04 4.99
C VAL A 41 4.83 -5.63 5.44
N TRP A 42 5.34 -5.18 6.57
CA TRP A 42 5.14 -3.81 7.06
C TRP A 42 3.67 -3.45 7.25
N ASP A 43 3.15 -2.42 6.53
CA ASP A 43 1.77 -1.95 6.64
C ASP A 43 0.73 -2.90 6.03
N ASP A 44 1.15 -3.94 5.28
CA ASP A 44 0.23 -4.87 4.63
C ASP A 44 -0.67 -5.59 5.63
N SER A 45 -0.15 -5.88 6.84
CA SER A 45 -0.94 -6.47 7.91
C SER A 45 -2.15 -5.60 8.27
N PHE A 46 -1.95 -4.29 8.39
CA PHE A 46 -3.02 -3.34 8.72
C PHE A 46 -3.98 -3.10 7.55
N LEU A 47 -3.46 -3.02 6.33
CA LEU A 47 -4.25 -2.64 5.16
C LEU A 47 -4.97 -3.81 4.51
N VAL A 48 -4.49 -5.03 4.68
CA VAL A 48 -5.05 -6.23 4.05
C VAL A 48 -5.65 -7.18 5.08
N ARG A 49 -4.86 -7.65 6.06
CA ARG A 49 -5.35 -8.64 7.04
C ARG A 49 -6.36 -8.03 8.01
N ASP A 50 -5.99 -6.90 8.63
CA ASP A 50 -6.72 -6.31 9.76
C ASP A 50 -7.76 -5.25 9.33
N ASN A 51 -7.78 -4.87 8.04
CA ASN A 51 -8.72 -3.89 7.51
C ASN A 51 -10.12 -4.51 7.32
N PRO A 52 -11.14 -4.14 8.10
CA PRO A 52 -12.49 -4.67 7.96
C PRO A 52 -13.16 -4.22 6.67
N PHE A 53 -12.82 -3.02 6.15
CA PHE A 53 -13.50 -2.42 5.00
C PHE A 53 -13.14 -3.02 3.65
N ILE A 54 -12.21 -3.98 3.59
CA ILE A 54 -11.93 -4.70 2.34
C ILE A 54 -12.60 -6.08 2.28
N LYS A 55 -13.24 -6.52 3.37
CA LYS A 55 -13.76 -7.89 3.53
C LYS A 55 -15.08 -8.15 2.81
N SER A 56 -15.76 -7.12 2.33
CA SER A 56 -17.05 -7.24 1.65
C SER A 56 -17.26 -6.14 0.61
N PRO A 57 -17.90 -6.45 -0.54
CA PRO A 57 -18.35 -5.44 -1.51
C PRO A 57 -19.33 -4.41 -0.93
N LEU A 58 -19.97 -4.69 0.20
CA LEU A 58 -20.84 -3.73 0.91
C LEU A 58 -20.09 -2.45 1.30
N PHE A 59 -18.77 -2.52 1.44
CA PHE A 59 -17.94 -1.41 1.90
C PHE A 59 -17.43 -0.49 0.78
N ILE A 60 -17.93 -0.64 -0.46
CA ILE A 60 -17.51 0.22 -1.57
C ILE A 60 -17.69 1.71 -1.25
N PHE A 61 -18.79 2.09 -0.61
CA PHE A 61 -19.04 3.49 -0.22
C PHE A 61 -18.26 3.88 1.04
N GLU A 62 -18.02 2.94 1.95
CA GLU A 62 -17.23 3.18 3.16
C GLU A 62 -15.75 3.44 2.82
N ALA A 63 -15.24 2.92 1.70
CA ALA A 63 -13.91 3.25 1.22
C ALA A 63 -13.68 4.78 1.02
N PHE A 64 -14.74 5.56 0.82
CA PHE A 64 -14.70 7.03 0.69
C PHE A 64 -14.90 7.76 2.02
N ARG A 65 -15.41 7.08 3.06
CA ARG A 65 -15.75 7.67 4.37
C ARG A 65 -14.67 7.47 5.42
N HIS A 66 -13.60 6.74 5.08
CA HIS A 66 -12.51 6.44 6.00
C HIS A 66 -11.15 6.76 5.36
N TYR A 67 -10.19 7.14 6.19
CA TYR A 67 -8.79 7.20 5.79
C TYR A 67 -8.22 5.79 5.62
N LEU A 68 -7.08 5.69 4.92
CA LEU A 68 -6.46 4.41 4.58
C LEU A 68 -6.17 3.53 5.81
N PHE A 69 -5.73 4.14 6.92
CA PHE A 69 -5.38 3.45 8.16
C PHE A 69 -6.48 3.54 9.24
N LEU A 70 -7.74 3.55 8.84
CA LEU A 70 -8.90 3.57 9.74
C LEU A 70 -8.83 4.70 10.78
N ASP A 71 -8.36 5.86 10.35
CA ASP A 71 -8.33 7.09 11.14
C ASP A 71 -7.39 7.08 12.37
N PHE A 72 -6.51 6.06 12.50
CA PHE A 72 -5.62 5.94 13.66
C PHE A 72 -4.21 6.47 13.43
N TYR A 73 -3.66 6.38 12.22
CA TYR A 73 -2.25 6.65 11.96
C TYR A 73 -1.96 7.88 11.11
N SER A 74 -2.77 8.12 10.11
CA SER A 74 -2.48 9.17 9.13
C SER A 74 -3.70 9.57 8.32
N ALA A 75 -3.72 10.82 7.90
CA ALA A 75 -4.77 11.38 7.04
C ALA A 75 -4.59 11.03 5.54
N HIS A 76 -4.10 9.83 5.23
CA HIS A 76 -4.00 9.38 3.84
C HIS A 76 -5.37 8.99 3.29
N TYR A 77 -5.88 9.80 2.36
CA TYR A 77 -7.17 9.57 1.72
C TYR A 77 -7.01 8.89 0.37
N ARG A 78 -7.20 7.57 0.31
CA ARG A 78 -6.96 6.74 -0.87
C ARG A 78 -8.07 5.73 -1.14
N PRO A 79 -9.29 6.19 -1.40
CA PRO A 79 -10.45 5.31 -1.57
C PRO A 79 -10.27 4.30 -2.72
N VAL A 80 -9.61 4.66 -3.82
CA VAL A 80 -9.38 3.75 -4.96
C VAL A 80 -8.41 2.62 -4.59
N GLN A 81 -7.44 2.85 -3.70
CA GLN A 81 -6.61 1.78 -3.17
C GLN A 81 -7.45 0.78 -2.36
N ASN A 82 -8.32 1.26 -1.46
CA ASN A 82 -9.24 0.39 -0.71
C ASN A 82 -10.19 -0.37 -1.65
N LEU A 83 -10.77 0.30 -2.66
CA LEU A 83 -11.61 -0.37 -3.67
C LEU A 83 -10.86 -1.50 -4.40
N SER A 84 -9.59 -1.29 -4.72
CA SER A 84 -8.76 -2.32 -5.35
C SER A 84 -8.51 -3.51 -4.43
N PHE A 85 -8.39 -3.28 -3.11
CA PHE A 85 -8.26 -4.34 -2.12
C PHE A 85 -9.57 -5.10 -1.90
N ILE A 86 -10.73 -4.40 -1.92
CA ILE A 86 -12.06 -5.05 -1.92
C ILE A 86 -12.18 -6.00 -3.12
N ALA A 87 -11.80 -5.53 -4.31
CA ALA A 87 -11.85 -6.36 -5.52
C ALA A 87 -10.93 -7.58 -5.41
N ASP A 88 -9.70 -7.41 -4.93
CA ASP A 88 -8.75 -8.51 -4.73
C ASP A 88 -9.24 -9.50 -3.66
N TYR A 89 -9.73 -9.01 -2.53
CA TYR A 89 -10.26 -9.87 -1.48
C TYR A 89 -11.41 -10.73 -2.01
N PHE A 90 -12.31 -10.12 -2.77
CA PHE A 90 -13.45 -10.82 -3.37
C PHE A 90 -13.03 -11.85 -4.42
N VAL A 91 -12.08 -11.50 -5.31
CA VAL A 91 -11.65 -12.37 -6.42
C VAL A 91 -10.72 -13.49 -5.95
N TRP A 92 -9.76 -13.15 -5.07
CA TRP A 92 -8.68 -14.07 -4.68
C TRP A 92 -8.92 -14.76 -3.33
N ASN A 93 -10.09 -14.54 -2.70
CA ASN A 93 -10.43 -15.14 -1.40
C ASN A 93 -9.34 -14.92 -0.33
N GLY A 94 -8.79 -13.71 -0.27
CA GLY A 94 -7.73 -13.37 0.69
C GLY A 94 -6.35 -14.01 0.40
N ASN A 95 -6.19 -14.71 -0.73
CA ASN A 95 -4.92 -15.29 -1.13
C ASN A 95 -3.93 -14.20 -1.54
N LEU A 96 -2.81 -14.08 -0.82
CA LEU A 96 -1.79 -13.04 -1.02
C LEU A 96 -1.16 -13.08 -2.41
N TYR A 97 -1.02 -14.28 -3.00
CA TYR A 97 -0.57 -14.41 -4.39
C TYR A 97 -1.36 -13.51 -5.35
N GLY A 98 -2.69 -13.47 -5.17
CA GLY A 98 -3.57 -12.64 -6.01
C GLY A 98 -3.33 -11.15 -5.82
N PHE A 99 -3.10 -10.69 -4.58
CA PHE A 99 -2.79 -9.28 -4.30
C PHE A 99 -1.47 -8.85 -4.94
N HIS A 100 -0.44 -9.69 -4.86
CA HIS A 100 0.84 -9.44 -5.53
C HIS A 100 0.69 -9.48 -7.06
N LEU A 101 -0.07 -10.44 -7.58
CA LEU A 101 -0.33 -10.53 -9.02
C LEU A 101 -1.03 -9.27 -9.55
N THR A 102 -2.02 -8.75 -8.83
CA THR A 102 -2.69 -7.49 -9.20
C THR A 102 -1.70 -6.32 -9.24
N ASN A 103 -0.79 -6.20 -8.26
CA ASN A 103 0.25 -5.17 -8.26
C ASN A 103 1.18 -5.30 -9.47
N LEU A 104 1.63 -6.50 -9.75
CA LEU A 104 2.49 -6.79 -10.89
C LEU A 104 1.83 -6.45 -12.22
N LEU A 105 0.57 -6.86 -12.39
CA LEU A 105 -0.20 -6.55 -13.60
C LEU A 105 -0.45 -5.04 -13.77
N LEU A 106 -0.71 -4.32 -12.67
CA LEU A 106 -0.82 -2.86 -12.68
C LEU A 106 0.48 -2.18 -13.09
N HIS A 107 1.62 -2.66 -12.61
CA HIS A 107 2.93 -2.13 -13.01
C HIS A 107 3.22 -2.36 -14.49
N ILE A 108 3.00 -3.56 -14.98
CA ILE A 108 3.14 -3.89 -16.40
C ILE A 108 2.21 -3.02 -17.25
N ALA A 109 0.94 -2.93 -16.88
CA ALA A 109 -0.04 -2.10 -17.58
C ALA A 109 0.37 -0.62 -17.59
N SER A 110 0.89 -0.12 -16.46
CA SER A 110 1.45 1.24 -16.35
C SER A 110 2.62 1.45 -17.32
N GLY A 111 3.53 0.50 -17.41
CA GLY A 111 4.66 0.56 -18.35
C GLY A 111 4.22 0.52 -19.81
N LEU A 112 3.21 -0.29 -20.16
CA LEU A 112 2.62 -0.31 -21.49
C LEU A 112 1.92 1.00 -21.84
N LEU A 113 1.15 1.58 -20.91
CA LEU A 113 0.52 2.89 -21.09
C LEU A 113 1.57 4.00 -21.19
N LEU A 114 2.64 3.94 -20.39
CA LEU A 114 3.76 4.85 -20.48
C LEU A 114 4.40 4.80 -21.87
N TYR A 115 4.70 3.61 -22.41
CA TYR A 115 5.25 3.45 -23.75
C TYR A 115 4.34 4.09 -24.82
N LEU A 116 3.02 3.87 -24.73
CA LEU A 116 2.04 4.49 -25.63
C LEU A 116 2.04 6.02 -25.51
N LEU A 117 2.05 6.53 -24.27
CA LEU A 117 2.04 7.96 -23.97
C LEU A 117 3.32 8.61 -24.52
N LEU A 118 4.49 8.03 -24.23
CA LEU A 118 5.78 8.53 -24.71
C LEU A 118 5.83 8.57 -26.26
N GLY A 119 5.26 7.57 -26.92
CA GLY A 119 5.16 7.57 -28.38
C GLY A 119 4.37 8.78 -28.94
N LYS A 120 3.36 9.27 -28.17
CA LYS A 120 2.61 10.49 -28.55
C LYS A 120 3.36 11.76 -28.14
N LEU A 121 3.91 11.80 -26.94
CA LEU A 121 4.67 12.96 -26.44
C LEU A 121 5.90 13.21 -27.29
N PHE A 122 6.68 12.19 -27.61
CA PHE A 122 7.89 12.34 -28.42
C PHE A 122 7.58 12.85 -29.82
N SER A 123 6.43 12.47 -30.39
CA SER A 123 6.01 13.02 -31.68
C SER A 123 5.62 14.50 -31.60
N SER A 124 5.07 14.98 -30.47
CA SER A 124 4.73 16.40 -30.30
C SER A 124 5.95 17.27 -29.93
N LEU A 125 6.92 16.69 -29.24
CA LEU A 125 8.16 17.36 -28.80
C LEU A 125 9.24 17.42 -29.89
N ARG A 126 9.03 16.71 -30.99
CA ARG A 126 9.96 16.69 -32.15
C ARG A 126 9.89 18.03 -32.89
N GLY A 127 11.00 18.72 -33.01
CA GLY A 127 11.10 19.95 -33.80
C GLY A 127 10.89 19.68 -35.30
N VAL A 128 10.46 20.72 -36.03
CA VAL A 128 10.23 20.67 -37.50
C VAL A 128 11.46 20.22 -38.25
N GLU A 129 12.66 20.56 -37.77
CA GLU A 129 13.95 20.23 -38.39
C GLU A 129 14.37 18.74 -38.24
N ALA A 130 13.70 18.00 -37.36
CA ALA A 130 14.03 16.58 -37.10
C ALA A 130 13.31 15.61 -38.05
N ASP A 131 12.71 16.08 -39.14
CA ASP A 131 11.84 15.26 -40.01
C ASP A 131 12.62 14.37 -41.02
N ASN A 132 13.93 14.59 -41.16
CA ASN A 132 14.74 13.82 -42.11
C ASN A 132 15.24 12.49 -41.52
N GLY A 133 14.42 11.43 -41.63
CA GLY A 133 14.87 10.03 -41.50
C GLY A 133 14.97 9.43 -40.08
N ASN A 134 14.70 10.16 -38.99
CA ASN A 134 15.02 9.75 -37.62
C ASN A 134 13.83 9.27 -36.78
N SER A 135 12.65 9.02 -37.39
CA SER A 135 11.42 8.64 -36.63
C SER A 135 11.58 7.30 -35.88
N SER A 136 12.38 6.39 -36.39
CA SER A 136 12.69 5.10 -35.76
C SER A 136 13.49 5.26 -34.47
N ALA A 137 14.45 6.19 -34.41
CA ALA A 137 15.26 6.44 -33.22
C ALA A 137 14.42 7.02 -32.05
N TRP A 138 13.47 7.91 -32.31
CA TRP A 138 12.54 8.45 -31.33
C TRP A 138 11.59 7.37 -30.77
N SER A 139 11.07 6.52 -31.67
CA SER A 139 10.24 5.39 -31.28
C SER A 139 10.99 4.35 -30.44
N LEU A 140 12.26 4.12 -30.77
CA LEU A 140 13.16 3.25 -30.00
C LEU A 140 13.51 3.90 -28.64
N GLY A 141 13.72 5.22 -28.61
CA GLY A 141 13.92 5.98 -27.37
C GLY A 141 12.74 5.83 -26.41
N ALA A 142 11.49 5.98 -26.89
CA ALA A 142 10.30 5.78 -26.08
C ALA A 142 10.22 4.34 -25.51
N PHE A 143 10.60 3.34 -26.32
CA PHE A 143 10.66 1.95 -25.89
C PHE A 143 11.70 1.73 -24.79
N PHE A 144 12.92 2.25 -24.94
CA PHE A 144 13.97 2.11 -23.93
C PHE A 144 13.63 2.87 -22.63
N VAL A 145 13.00 4.04 -22.71
CA VAL A 145 12.50 4.73 -21.49
C VAL A 145 11.51 3.84 -20.74
N ALA A 146 10.52 3.28 -21.42
CA ALA A 146 9.53 2.40 -20.80
C ALA A 146 10.16 1.11 -20.26
N LEU A 147 11.11 0.52 -20.99
CA LEU A 147 11.80 -0.71 -20.59
C LEU A 147 12.69 -0.50 -19.36
N LEU A 148 13.53 0.55 -19.37
CA LEU A 148 14.36 0.92 -18.23
C LEU A 148 13.51 1.25 -17.01
N TRP A 149 12.38 1.93 -17.21
CA TRP A 149 11.44 2.22 -16.12
C TRP A 149 10.83 0.95 -15.53
N ILE A 150 10.37 0.00 -16.35
CA ILE A 150 9.79 -1.26 -15.87
C ILE A 150 10.78 -2.08 -15.03
N VAL A 151 12.06 -2.11 -15.42
CA VAL A 151 13.07 -2.94 -14.75
C VAL A 151 13.81 -2.20 -13.62
N HIS A 152 13.47 -0.96 -13.31
CA HIS A 152 14.26 -0.18 -12.36
C HIS A 152 13.98 -0.58 -10.91
N PRO A 153 14.99 -0.99 -10.13
CA PRO A 153 14.77 -1.57 -8.79
C PRO A 153 14.24 -0.59 -7.74
N VAL A 154 14.30 0.72 -7.98
CA VAL A 154 13.66 1.72 -7.10
C VAL A 154 12.12 1.60 -7.09
N HIS A 155 11.54 0.88 -8.05
CA HIS A 155 10.11 0.66 -8.14
C HIS A 155 9.61 -0.56 -7.35
N SER A 156 10.52 -1.39 -6.83
CA SER A 156 10.15 -2.60 -6.08
C SER A 156 9.15 -2.32 -4.95
N ALA A 157 9.34 -1.25 -4.20
CA ALA A 157 8.41 -0.88 -3.14
C ALA A 157 7.01 -0.42 -3.63
N ALA A 158 6.86 -0.07 -4.92
CA ALA A 158 5.56 0.24 -5.52
C ALA A 158 4.90 -0.99 -6.17
N VAL A 159 5.63 -2.08 -6.36
CA VAL A 159 5.19 -3.30 -7.06
C VAL A 159 5.13 -4.50 -6.13
N ASP A 160 6.24 -4.82 -5.44
CA ASP A 160 6.40 -6.03 -4.64
C ASP A 160 5.75 -5.91 -3.26
N TYR A 161 5.59 -4.69 -2.75
CA TYR A 161 4.87 -4.36 -1.53
C TYR A 161 3.39 -4.12 -1.84
N ILE A 162 2.47 -4.87 -1.20
CA ILE A 162 1.03 -4.80 -1.52
C ILE A 162 0.50 -3.37 -1.30
N SER A 163 0.87 -2.74 -0.18
CA SER A 163 0.46 -1.37 0.15
C SER A 163 1.06 -0.30 -0.76
N GLY A 164 2.12 -0.62 -1.50
CA GLY A 164 2.72 0.23 -2.54
C GLY A 164 1.83 0.47 -3.76
N ARG A 165 0.76 -0.29 -3.92
CA ARG A 165 -0.21 -0.23 -5.02
C ARG A 165 -0.72 1.16 -5.35
N ALA A 166 -0.80 2.05 -4.38
CA ALA A 166 -1.25 3.43 -4.58
C ALA A 166 -0.48 4.16 -5.68
N ASP A 167 0.85 3.93 -5.77
CA ASP A 167 1.71 4.51 -6.80
C ASP A 167 1.34 4.00 -8.19
N SER A 168 1.23 2.68 -8.33
CA SER A 168 0.90 2.02 -9.59
C SER A 168 -0.49 2.39 -10.09
N LEU A 169 -1.50 2.45 -9.20
CA LEU A 169 -2.86 2.90 -9.53
C LEU A 169 -2.89 4.35 -10.00
N ALA A 170 -2.26 5.27 -9.25
CA ALA A 170 -2.21 6.67 -9.63
C ALA A 170 -1.54 6.86 -10.99
N PHE A 171 -0.43 6.16 -11.23
CA PHE A 171 0.30 6.20 -12.48
C PHE A 171 -0.53 5.64 -13.65
N PHE A 172 -1.14 4.47 -13.45
CA PHE A 172 -2.00 3.82 -14.44
C PHE A 172 -3.14 4.74 -14.89
N PHE A 173 -3.90 5.25 -13.94
CA PHE A 173 -5.05 6.10 -14.25
C PHE A 173 -4.62 7.44 -14.86
N ALA A 174 -3.53 8.05 -14.40
CA ALA A 174 -3.03 9.29 -14.97
C ALA A 174 -2.59 9.12 -16.43
N CYS A 175 -1.81 8.07 -16.74
CA CYS A 175 -1.42 7.75 -18.12
C CYS A 175 -2.65 7.45 -19.00
N ALA A 176 -3.61 6.67 -18.49
CA ALA A 176 -4.83 6.35 -19.20
C ALA A 176 -5.65 7.62 -19.50
N GLY A 177 -5.84 8.47 -18.49
CA GLY A 177 -6.55 9.74 -18.66
C GLY A 177 -5.92 10.66 -19.71
N TRP A 178 -4.59 10.75 -19.70
CA TRP A 178 -3.88 11.58 -20.68
C TRP A 178 -3.99 11.01 -22.10
N LEU A 179 -3.86 9.70 -22.27
CA LEU A 179 -4.04 9.02 -23.57
C LEU A 179 -5.50 9.18 -24.09
N LEU A 180 -6.50 9.05 -23.21
CA LEU A 180 -7.91 9.26 -23.56
C LEU A 180 -8.14 10.69 -24.01
N PHE A 181 -7.56 11.69 -23.34
CA PHE A 181 -7.63 13.09 -23.76
C PHE A 181 -7.05 13.30 -25.16
N ILE A 182 -5.84 12.78 -25.42
CA ILE A 182 -5.21 12.86 -26.75
C ILE A 182 -6.08 12.20 -27.82
N ARG A 183 -6.72 11.07 -27.49
CA ARG A 183 -7.64 10.37 -28.41
C ARG A 183 -8.93 11.17 -28.63
N ALA A 184 -9.49 11.76 -27.59
CA ALA A 184 -10.71 12.60 -27.68
C ALA A 184 -10.52 13.77 -28.67
N ARG A 185 -9.36 14.43 -28.63
CA ARG A 185 -9.03 15.53 -29.57
C ARG A 185 -9.04 15.14 -31.05
N LYS A 186 -8.76 13.86 -31.33
CA LYS A 186 -8.71 13.32 -32.69
C LYS A 186 -10.06 12.72 -33.14
N SER A 187 -11.05 12.63 -32.25
CA SER A 187 -12.35 12.06 -32.54
C SER A 187 -13.23 13.06 -33.30
N ILE A 188 -13.77 12.64 -34.41
CA ILE A 188 -14.68 13.45 -35.25
C ILE A 188 -16.11 13.34 -34.69
N LEU A 189 -16.52 12.18 -34.20
CA LEU A 189 -17.86 11.94 -33.69
C LEU A 189 -18.03 12.60 -32.33
N LEU A 190 -18.98 13.54 -32.22
CA LEU A 190 -19.21 14.32 -30.99
C LEU A 190 -19.48 13.43 -29.77
N ALA A 191 -20.33 12.42 -29.89
CA ALA A 191 -20.65 11.50 -28.80
C ALA A 191 -19.41 10.73 -28.30
N ALA A 192 -18.59 10.20 -29.22
CA ALA A 192 -17.34 9.51 -28.87
C ALA A 192 -16.32 10.47 -28.23
N ARG A 193 -16.25 11.70 -28.75
CA ARG A 193 -15.37 12.75 -28.19
C ARG A 193 -15.76 13.10 -26.76
N THR A 194 -17.04 13.33 -26.52
CA THR A 194 -17.57 13.63 -25.18
C THR A 194 -17.31 12.47 -24.22
N ALA A 195 -17.64 11.25 -24.61
CA ALA A 195 -17.37 10.05 -23.80
C ALA A 195 -15.88 9.92 -23.44
N LEU A 196 -14.97 10.11 -24.42
CA LEU A 196 -13.53 10.04 -24.17
C LEU A 196 -13.04 11.12 -23.20
N TYR A 197 -13.56 12.37 -23.29
CA TYR A 197 -13.23 13.41 -22.30
C TYR A 197 -13.77 13.08 -20.91
N SER A 198 -15.00 12.53 -20.81
CA SER A 198 -15.57 12.11 -19.54
C SER A 198 -14.75 10.98 -18.90
N PHE A 199 -14.34 9.98 -19.67
CA PHE A 199 -13.46 8.91 -19.17
C PHE A 199 -12.05 9.42 -18.82
N ALA A 200 -11.52 10.42 -19.55
CA ALA A 200 -10.26 11.06 -19.19
C ALA A 200 -10.36 11.80 -17.85
N ALA A 201 -11.43 12.55 -17.64
CA ALA A 201 -11.69 13.24 -16.37
C ALA A 201 -11.89 12.25 -15.21
N LEU A 202 -12.69 11.21 -15.42
CA LEU A 202 -12.85 10.13 -14.43
C LEU A 202 -11.52 9.45 -14.09
N SER A 203 -10.69 9.12 -15.09
CA SER A 203 -9.35 8.57 -14.86
C SER A 203 -8.47 9.53 -14.04
N GLY A 204 -8.51 10.82 -14.31
CA GLY A 204 -7.80 11.83 -13.51
C GLY A 204 -8.26 11.86 -12.06
N LEU A 205 -9.58 11.78 -11.81
CA LEU A 205 -10.13 11.69 -10.46
C LEU A 205 -9.72 10.40 -9.76
N LEU A 206 -9.77 9.26 -10.46
CA LEU A 206 -9.32 7.97 -9.92
C LEU A 206 -7.82 7.99 -9.57
N ALA A 207 -6.99 8.68 -10.37
CA ALA A 207 -5.58 8.87 -10.03
C ALA A 207 -5.41 9.65 -8.72
N LEU A 208 -6.11 10.77 -8.54
CA LEU A 208 -6.10 11.57 -7.30
C LEU A 208 -6.59 10.76 -6.09
N CYS A 209 -7.67 9.98 -6.28
CA CYS A 209 -8.24 9.11 -5.24
C CYS A 209 -7.38 7.86 -4.96
N SER A 210 -6.37 7.58 -5.80
CA SER A 210 -5.38 6.51 -5.56
C SER A 210 -4.22 7.00 -4.70
N ARG A 211 -3.71 8.20 -4.99
CA ARG A 211 -2.59 8.81 -4.24
C ARG A 211 -2.55 10.31 -4.43
N GLU A 212 -2.30 11.02 -3.36
CA GLU A 212 -2.32 12.49 -3.31
C GLU A 212 -1.34 13.12 -4.30
N ILE A 213 -0.15 12.51 -4.50
CA ILE A 213 0.89 13.00 -5.42
C ILE A 213 0.42 13.05 -6.88
N ALA A 214 -0.72 12.44 -7.22
CA ALA A 214 -1.26 12.48 -8.58
C ALA A 214 -1.58 13.90 -9.07
N PHE A 215 -1.68 14.91 -8.20
CA PHE A 215 -1.80 16.31 -8.64
C PHE A 215 -0.63 16.76 -9.54
N VAL A 216 0.56 16.17 -9.39
CA VAL A 216 1.74 16.44 -10.23
C VAL A 216 1.47 16.08 -11.69
N TRP A 217 0.68 15.03 -11.95
CA TRP A 217 0.30 14.65 -13.30
C TRP A 217 -0.53 15.74 -14.00
N ILE A 218 -1.38 16.46 -13.25
CA ILE A 218 -2.14 17.60 -13.77
C ILE A 218 -1.18 18.71 -14.18
N LEU A 219 -0.16 19.01 -13.37
CA LEU A 219 0.86 20.00 -13.70
C LEU A 219 1.67 19.62 -14.95
N LEU A 220 2.09 18.35 -15.06
CA LEU A 220 2.80 17.83 -16.21
C LEU A 220 1.95 17.85 -17.49
N PHE A 221 0.69 17.49 -17.36
CA PHE A 221 -0.28 17.56 -18.45
C PHE A 221 -0.49 18.99 -18.94
N LEU A 222 -0.69 19.94 -18.03
CA LEU A 222 -0.85 21.37 -18.37
C LEU A 222 0.46 21.95 -18.95
N LEU A 223 1.62 21.57 -18.44
CA LEU A 223 2.93 21.93 -19.00
C LEU A 223 3.03 21.49 -20.47
N HIS A 224 2.65 20.23 -20.77
CA HIS A 224 2.65 19.74 -22.14
C HIS A 224 1.69 20.52 -23.03
N LEU A 225 0.45 20.79 -22.57
CA LEU A 225 -0.53 21.54 -23.33
C LEU A 225 -0.08 22.98 -23.61
N THR A 226 0.59 23.60 -22.64
CA THR A 226 1.02 25.02 -22.76
C THR A 226 2.19 25.19 -23.75
N PHE A 227 3.19 24.32 -23.64
CA PHE A 227 4.46 24.56 -24.33
C PHE A 227 4.70 23.67 -25.56
N PHE A 228 4.04 22.53 -25.64
CA PHE A 228 4.39 21.52 -26.64
C PHE A 228 3.20 21.09 -27.52
N GLU A 229 1.96 21.33 -27.11
CA GLU A 229 0.79 20.95 -27.91
C GLU A 229 0.40 22.06 -28.87
N LYS A 230 0.62 21.83 -30.16
CA LYS A 230 0.25 22.76 -31.22
C LYS A 230 -1.22 22.58 -31.62
N GLY A 231 -1.92 23.69 -31.92
CA GLY A 231 -3.31 23.65 -32.44
C GLY A 231 -4.39 23.53 -31.38
N LEU A 232 -4.09 23.78 -30.09
CA LEU A 232 -5.10 23.94 -29.05
C LEU A 232 -5.57 25.42 -29.01
N SER A 233 -6.85 25.66 -29.21
CA SER A 233 -7.39 27.02 -29.09
C SER A 233 -7.31 27.52 -27.65
N ARG A 234 -7.14 28.82 -27.44
CA ARG A 234 -7.12 29.45 -26.10
C ARG A 234 -8.36 29.06 -25.28
N ARG A 235 -9.54 29.06 -25.93
CA ARG A 235 -10.80 28.65 -25.26
C ARG A 235 -10.74 27.19 -24.80
N ALA A 236 -10.29 26.27 -25.62
CA ALA A 236 -10.15 24.85 -25.24
C ALA A 236 -9.12 24.63 -24.13
N PHE A 237 -8.02 25.41 -24.14
CA PHE A 237 -7.04 25.41 -23.07
C PHE A 237 -7.65 25.82 -21.73
N PHE A 238 -8.33 26.99 -21.70
CA PHE A 238 -8.99 27.49 -20.49
C PHE A 238 -10.07 26.53 -19.96
N ILE A 239 -10.87 25.91 -20.84
CA ILE A 239 -11.86 24.89 -20.44
C ILE A 239 -11.13 23.70 -19.80
N THR A 240 -10.01 23.26 -20.38
CA THR A 240 -9.23 22.13 -19.82
C THR A 240 -8.65 22.49 -18.44
N VAL A 241 -8.15 23.71 -18.25
CA VAL A 241 -7.67 24.20 -16.94
C VAL A 241 -8.82 24.20 -15.93
N LEU A 242 -9.98 24.76 -16.29
CA LEU A 242 -11.14 24.79 -15.41
C LEU A 242 -11.65 23.40 -15.05
N CYS A 243 -11.64 22.44 -15.99
CA CYS A 243 -11.97 21.04 -15.70
C CYS A 243 -11.00 20.42 -14.70
N ASN A 244 -9.68 20.69 -14.82
CA ASN A 244 -8.70 20.17 -13.86
C ASN A 244 -8.85 20.83 -12.48
N ILE A 245 -9.15 22.13 -12.40
CA ILE A 245 -9.49 22.80 -11.14
C ILE A 245 -10.76 22.16 -10.54
N GLY A 246 -11.77 21.90 -11.36
CA GLY A 246 -12.98 21.18 -10.93
C GLY A 246 -12.70 19.80 -10.38
N LEU A 247 -11.80 19.02 -11.00
CA LEU A 247 -11.37 17.71 -10.49
C LEU A 247 -10.67 17.82 -9.13
N LEU A 248 -9.80 18.80 -8.96
CA LEU A 248 -9.16 19.07 -7.66
C LEU A 248 -10.18 19.49 -6.61
N GLY A 249 -11.18 20.29 -6.99
CA GLY A 249 -12.30 20.68 -6.11
C GLY A 249 -13.15 19.47 -5.68
N ILE A 250 -13.48 18.58 -6.62
CA ILE A 250 -14.20 17.33 -6.32
C ILE A 250 -13.37 16.48 -5.36
N TYR A 251 -12.06 16.28 -5.64
CA TYR A 251 -11.18 15.53 -4.77
C TYR A 251 -11.07 16.14 -3.36
N ALA A 252 -10.97 17.49 -3.27
CA ALA A 252 -10.96 18.18 -1.99
C ALA A 252 -12.28 17.97 -1.23
N GLY A 253 -13.42 18.02 -1.91
CA GLY A 253 -14.72 17.71 -1.34
C GLY A 253 -14.83 16.25 -0.86
N LEU A 254 -14.31 15.28 -1.62
CA LEU A 254 -14.29 13.89 -1.19
C LEU A 254 -13.43 13.68 0.07
N ARG A 255 -12.35 14.42 0.24
CA ARG A 255 -11.48 14.37 1.44
C ARG A 255 -12.15 14.90 2.72
N THR A 256 -13.29 15.53 2.64
CA THR A 256 -14.07 15.96 3.82
C THR A 256 -15.08 14.91 4.28
N LEU A 257 -15.23 13.80 3.55
CA LEU A 257 -16.17 12.73 3.90
C LEU A 257 -15.75 11.88 5.13
N PRO A 258 -14.44 11.63 5.43
CA PRO A 258 -14.06 10.92 6.63
C PRO A 258 -14.57 11.59 7.89
N GLU A 259 -15.24 10.81 8.75
CA GLU A 259 -15.93 11.31 9.96
C GLU A 259 -14.96 11.66 11.08
N VAL A 260 -13.82 10.98 11.13
CA VAL A 260 -12.79 11.16 12.15
C VAL A 260 -11.63 11.96 11.57
N LEU A 261 -11.40 13.15 12.11
CA LEU A 261 -10.21 13.94 11.78
C LEU A 261 -9.02 13.41 12.56
N VAL A 262 -8.07 12.81 11.84
CA VAL A 262 -6.77 12.46 12.44
C VAL A 262 -6.06 13.74 12.87
N SER A 263 -5.84 13.88 14.17
CA SER A 263 -5.04 14.97 14.72
C SER A 263 -3.58 14.74 14.30
N THR A 264 -3.17 15.36 13.18
CA THR A 264 -1.76 15.47 12.87
C THR A 264 -1.15 16.43 13.88
N THR A 265 -0.23 15.95 14.72
CA THR A 265 0.64 16.85 15.50
C THR A 265 1.33 17.78 14.53
N PRO A 266 1.25 19.10 14.73
CA PRO A 266 2.13 20.00 13.99
C PRO A 266 3.56 19.58 14.32
N SER A 267 4.29 19.05 13.35
CA SER A 267 5.73 18.88 13.51
C SER A 267 6.31 20.27 13.80
N GLN A 268 7.27 20.36 14.70
CA GLN A 268 8.09 21.56 14.80
C GLN A 268 8.87 21.62 13.49
N GLY A 269 8.32 22.36 12.51
CA GLY A 269 8.84 22.34 11.15
C GLY A 269 10.33 22.64 11.11
N TRP A 270 11.07 21.91 10.32
CA TRP A 270 12.49 22.12 10.09
C TRP A 270 12.80 23.61 9.80
N PRO A 271 13.85 24.21 10.38
CA PRO A 271 14.28 25.56 10.01
C PRO A 271 14.52 25.68 8.51
N ALA A 272 14.27 26.83 7.90
CA ALA A 272 14.41 27.04 6.46
C ALA A 272 15.80 26.67 5.91
N SER A 273 16.85 26.95 6.68
CA SER A 273 18.24 26.58 6.36
C SER A 273 18.43 25.06 6.28
N MET A 274 17.84 24.35 7.22
CA MET A 274 17.88 22.89 7.23
C MET A 274 17.10 22.29 6.07
N ARG A 275 15.91 22.82 5.77
CA ARG A 275 15.11 22.37 4.60
C ARG A 275 15.89 22.51 3.30
N ALA A 276 16.57 23.63 3.08
CA ALA A 276 17.37 23.83 1.88
C ALA A 276 18.50 22.78 1.75
N VAL A 277 19.18 22.45 2.83
CA VAL A 277 20.22 21.40 2.84
C VAL A 277 19.59 20.02 2.59
N LEU A 278 18.49 19.69 3.26
CA LEU A 278 17.78 18.41 3.05
C LEU A 278 17.28 18.26 1.60
N MET A 279 16.79 19.35 0.99
CA MET A 279 16.43 19.36 -0.43
C MET A 279 17.62 19.00 -1.32
N LEU A 280 18.80 19.56 -1.07
CA LEU A 280 19.98 19.23 -1.90
C LEU A 280 20.47 17.80 -1.65
N ARG A 281 20.53 17.36 -0.39
CA ARG A 281 20.93 16.00 -0.04
C ARG A 281 19.97 14.95 -0.61
N SER A 282 18.65 15.16 -0.49
CA SER A 282 17.66 14.25 -1.04
C SER A 282 17.70 14.23 -2.58
N LEU A 283 17.92 15.37 -3.22
CA LEU A 283 18.11 15.43 -4.67
C LEU A 283 19.34 14.62 -5.12
N GLY A 284 20.45 14.74 -4.38
CA GLY A 284 21.68 13.99 -4.64
C GLY A 284 21.50 12.48 -4.44
N ASP A 285 20.78 12.07 -3.38
CA ASP A 285 20.50 10.65 -3.17
C ASP A 285 19.55 10.08 -4.23
N TYR A 286 18.53 10.82 -4.64
CA TYR A 286 17.66 10.42 -5.74
C TYR A 286 18.41 10.33 -7.08
N ALA A 287 19.32 11.28 -7.39
CA ALA A 287 20.18 11.21 -8.56
C ALA A 287 21.08 9.97 -8.54
N ARG A 288 21.67 9.67 -7.37
CA ARG A 288 22.47 8.46 -7.16
C ARG A 288 21.65 7.20 -7.37
N LEU A 289 20.44 7.12 -6.79
CA LEU A 289 19.55 5.97 -6.91
C LEU A 289 19.11 5.73 -8.36
N MET A 290 18.94 6.78 -9.16
CA MET A 290 18.59 6.63 -10.58
C MET A 290 19.71 6.06 -11.44
N VAL A 291 20.98 6.27 -11.07
CA VAL A 291 22.13 5.81 -11.84
C VAL A 291 22.76 4.56 -11.22
N PHE A 292 22.86 4.53 -9.88
CA PHE A 292 23.45 3.44 -9.10
C PHE A 292 22.50 3.02 -7.98
N PRO A 293 21.48 2.19 -8.27
CA PRO A 293 20.47 1.77 -7.31
C PRO A 293 21.02 0.67 -6.38
N VAL A 294 21.95 1.05 -5.52
CA VAL A 294 22.55 0.16 -4.50
C VAL A 294 22.09 0.55 -3.11
N ASN A 295 22.13 -0.39 -2.17
CA ASN A 295 21.68 -0.22 -0.79
C ASN A 295 20.22 0.29 -0.71
N LEU A 296 19.34 -0.35 -1.48
CA LEU A 296 17.93 0.00 -1.52
C LEU A 296 17.24 -0.42 -0.20
N HIS A 297 16.49 0.50 0.39
CA HIS A 297 15.64 0.22 1.56
C HIS A 297 14.59 1.33 1.76
N MET A 298 13.48 1.01 2.42
CA MET A 298 12.35 1.93 2.62
C MET A 298 12.69 3.13 3.53
N GLU A 299 13.47 2.90 4.56
CA GLU A 299 13.80 3.84 5.63
C GLU A 299 15.14 4.54 5.35
N ARG A 300 15.18 5.38 4.32
CA ARG A 300 16.39 6.16 4.02
C ARG A 300 16.39 7.47 4.79
N SER A 301 17.55 7.81 5.36
CA SER A 301 17.78 9.10 5.96
C SER A 301 19.01 9.77 5.35
N VAL A 302 18.88 11.03 4.96
CA VAL A 302 20.00 11.88 4.58
C VAL A 302 20.54 12.68 5.77
N LEU A 303 20.08 12.34 6.97
CA LEU A 303 20.64 12.73 8.25
C LEU A 303 21.51 11.60 8.81
N ALA A 304 22.41 11.92 9.75
CA ALA A 304 23.14 10.88 10.47
C ALA A 304 22.15 10.05 11.33
N PRO A 305 22.34 8.72 11.41
CA PRO A 305 21.42 7.85 12.14
C PRO A 305 21.19 8.24 13.60
N GLU A 306 22.25 8.75 14.26
CA GLU A 306 22.23 9.20 15.66
C GLU A 306 21.30 10.40 15.87
N ASN A 307 21.01 11.15 14.80
CA ASN A 307 20.30 12.43 14.85
C ASN A 307 18.90 12.33 14.22
N TYR A 308 18.44 11.13 13.92
CA TYR A 308 17.15 10.92 13.23
C TYR A 308 15.95 11.53 13.99
N LEU A 309 16.03 11.59 15.31
CA LEU A 309 14.98 12.15 16.18
C LEU A 309 15.28 13.56 16.70
N SER A 310 16.46 14.12 16.40
CA SER A 310 16.89 15.43 16.89
C SER A 310 17.00 16.44 15.74
N HIS A 311 16.12 17.45 15.74
CA HIS A 311 16.12 18.51 14.74
C HIS A 311 17.37 19.43 14.80
N ASP A 312 18.03 19.52 15.94
CA ASP A 312 19.11 20.46 16.16
C ASP A 312 20.50 19.95 15.75
N GLN A 313 20.63 18.65 15.49
CA GLN A 313 21.93 18.02 15.24
C GLN A 313 22.25 17.76 13.75
N TRP A 314 21.45 18.28 12.82
CA TRP A 314 21.68 18.09 11.39
C TRP A 314 23.06 18.58 10.92
N ARG A 315 23.64 19.59 11.59
CA ARG A 315 24.95 20.16 11.28
C ARG A 315 26.10 19.17 11.50
N HIS A 316 25.92 18.20 12.38
CA HIS A 316 26.91 17.16 12.66
C HIS A 316 26.89 16.00 11.63
N SER A 317 25.99 16.07 10.66
CA SER A 317 25.85 15.04 9.60
C SER A 317 26.82 15.26 8.44
N ALA A 318 28.05 15.74 8.70
CA ALA A 318 29.04 16.07 7.66
C ALA A 318 29.35 14.89 6.72
N GLY A 319 29.26 13.65 7.20
CA GLY A 319 29.49 12.43 6.41
C GLY A 319 28.50 12.20 5.26
N VAL A 320 27.39 12.96 5.17
CA VAL A 320 26.40 12.88 4.09
C VAL A 320 26.45 14.11 3.15
N GLU A 321 27.37 15.06 3.38
CA GLU A 321 27.45 16.30 2.58
C GLU A 321 27.85 16.08 1.12
N TYR A 322 28.49 14.97 0.78
CA TYR A 322 28.71 14.61 -0.62
C TYR A 322 27.41 14.53 -1.41
N LEU A 323 26.26 14.24 -0.76
CA LEU A 323 24.95 14.24 -1.39
C LEU A 323 24.51 15.65 -1.81
N SER A 324 24.85 16.70 -1.00
CA SER A 324 24.58 18.09 -1.38
C SER A 324 25.34 18.49 -2.63
N ILE A 325 26.62 18.10 -2.72
CA ILE A 325 27.45 18.35 -3.91
C ILE A 325 26.90 17.62 -5.12
N LEU A 326 26.54 16.36 -4.96
CA LEU A 326 25.92 15.56 -6.01
C LEU A 326 24.57 16.14 -6.46
N GLY A 327 23.76 16.64 -5.52
CA GLY A 327 22.48 17.30 -5.81
C GLY A 327 22.66 18.58 -6.62
N LEU A 328 23.63 19.42 -6.25
CA LEU A 328 23.99 20.63 -7.02
C LEU A 328 24.51 20.30 -8.41
N ALA A 329 25.41 19.32 -8.52
CA ALA A 329 25.95 18.87 -9.79
C ALA A 329 24.84 18.32 -10.71
N PHE A 330 23.94 17.54 -10.14
CA PHE A 330 22.79 16.98 -10.87
C PHE A 330 21.83 18.08 -11.33
N LEU A 331 21.49 19.04 -10.48
CA LEU A 331 20.67 20.21 -10.85
C LEU A 331 21.34 21.00 -11.96
N GLY A 332 22.64 21.28 -11.84
CA GLY A 332 23.43 21.93 -12.88
C GLY A 332 23.41 21.16 -14.19
N ALA A 333 23.53 19.84 -14.17
CA ALA A 333 23.45 18.99 -15.35
C ALA A 333 22.05 19.02 -16.01
N LEU A 334 20.98 19.03 -15.22
CA LEU A 334 19.61 19.19 -15.73
C LEU A 334 19.43 20.55 -16.42
N ILE A 335 19.87 21.63 -15.79
CA ILE A 335 19.79 23.00 -16.33
C ILE A 335 20.61 23.10 -17.60
N TYR A 336 21.89 22.74 -17.55
CA TYR A 336 22.78 22.78 -18.72
C TYR A 336 22.25 21.96 -19.88
N GLY A 337 21.84 20.70 -19.61
CA GLY A 337 21.33 19.81 -20.65
C GLY A 337 19.97 20.30 -21.22
N ALA A 338 19.11 20.91 -20.42
CA ALA A 338 17.85 21.47 -20.89
C ALA A 338 18.04 22.67 -21.83
N PHE A 339 19.01 23.52 -21.54
CA PHE A 339 19.25 24.74 -22.34
C PHE A 339 20.27 24.58 -23.48
N ARG A 340 21.09 23.53 -23.48
CA ARG A 340 22.00 23.23 -24.59
C ARG A 340 21.24 23.13 -25.91
N ALA A 341 21.78 23.76 -26.98
CA ALA A 341 21.19 23.65 -28.31
C ALA A 341 21.22 22.19 -28.82
N GLY A 342 20.23 21.83 -29.64
CA GLY A 342 20.13 20.49 -30.24
C GLY A 342 18.70 20.13 -30.64
N PRO A 343 18.52 19.18 -31.56
CA PRO A 343 17.23 18.77 -32.10
C PRO A 343 16.27 18.17 -31.02
N SER A 344 16.84 17.62 -29.94
CA SER A 344 16.05 17.05 -28.82
C SER A 344 15.88 18.00 -27.62
N ARG A 345 16.15 19.32 -27.79
CA ARG A 345 16.04 20.31 -26.71
C ARG A 345 14.67 20.29 -26.03
N GLY A 346 13.57 20.24 -26.81
CA GLY A 346 12.22 20.16 -26.27
C GLY A 346 12.02 18.95 -25.36
N LEU A 347 12.56 17.81 -25.75
CA LEU A 347 12.50 16.58 -24.97
C LEU A 347 13.29 16.70 -23.65
N ARG A 348 14.49 17.30 -23.69
CA ARG A 348 15.30 17.52 -22.49
C ARG A 348 14.67 18.49 -21.53
N ILE A 349 14.11 19.62 -22.02
CA ILE A 349 13.35 20.56 -21.19
C ILE A 349 12.17 19.86 -20.52
N PHE A 350 11.39 19.10 -21.30
CA PHE A 350 10.23 18.40 -20.79
C PHE A 350 10.60 17.34 -19.74
N GLY A 351 11.66 16.54 -20.00
CA GLY A 351 12.17 15.55 -19.06
C GLY A 351 12.70 16.16 -17.76
N ALA A 352 13.48 17.24 -17.86
CA ALA A 352 13.97 17.97 -16.69
C ALA A 352 12.81 18.56 -15.86
N SER A 353 11.84 19.20 -16.54
CA SER A 353 10.64 19.75 -15.87
C SER A 353 9.80 18.66 -15.21
N TRP A 354 9.63 17.51 -15.88
CA TRP A 354 8.94 16.35 -15.31
C TRP A 354 9.62 15.87 -14.04
N PHE A 355 10.96 15.67 -14.08
CA PHE A 355 11.71 15.24 -12.91
C PHE A 355 11.56 16.24 -11.76
N LEU A 356 11.78 17.54 -12.01
CA LEU A 356 11.74 18.58 -10.99
C LEU A 356 10.34 18.76 -10.39
N LEU A 357 9.28 18.75 -11.23
CA LEU A 357 7.90 18.81 -10.73
C LEU A 357 7.55 17.57 -9.91
N GLY A 358 7.99 16.39 -10.33
CA GLY A 358 7.81 15.15 -9.56
C GLY A 358 8.63 15.12 -8.26
N TYR A 359 9.81 15.76 -8.27
CA TYR A 359 10.68 15.86 -7.11
C TYR A 359 10.14 16.84 -6.06
N LEU A 360 9.49 17.92 -6.46
CA LEU A 360 9.07 19.00 -5.56
C LEU A 360 8.26 18.51 -4.33
N PRO A 361 7.25 17.63 -4.45
CA PRO A 361 6.51 17.13 -3.29
C PRO A 361 7.32 16.24 -2.35
N ILE A 362 8.40 15.62 -2.83
CA ILE A 362 9.24 14.70 -2.08
C ILE A 362 10.60 15.30 -1.70
N SER A 363 10.73 16.62 -1.88
CA SER A 363 11.99 17.35 -1.71
C SER A 363 12.31 17.72 -0.25
N ASN A 364 11.45 17.43 0.72
CA ASN A 364 11.50 17.94 2.09
C ASN A 364 11.27 19.46 2.21
N LEU A 365 10.66 20.10 1.21
CA LEU A 365 10.17 21.47 1.32
C LEU A 365 9.14 21.59 2.46
N ILE A 366 8.28 20.57 2.57
CA ILE A 366 7.41 20.29 3.72
C ILE A 366 7.96 19.03 4.36
N GLU A 367 7.98 18.98 5.69
CA GLU A 367 8.48 17.82 6.42
C GLU A 367 7.65 16.56 6.08
N LEU A 368 8.36 15.49 5.77
CA LEU A 368 7.80 14.20 5.41
C LEU A 368 8.16 13.17 6.49
N ASN A 369 7.45 12.04 6.50
CA ASN A 369 7.71 10.92 7.42
C ASN A 369 9.06 10.21 7.18
N ALA A 370 9.70 10.46 6.05
CA ALA A 370 11.06 10.03 5.73
C ALA A 370 11.74 11.14 4.91
N THR A 371 13.06 11.26 4.99
CA THR A 371 13.79 12.26 4.20
C THR A 371 13.96 11.84 2.74
N VAL A 372 14.01 10.54 2.48
CA VAL A 372 14.08 9.92 1.15
C VAL A 372 13.35 8.58 1.20
N ALA A 373 12.60 8.24 0.16
CA ALA A 373 12.04 6.92 -0.03
C ALA A 373 12.15 6.49 -1.52
N GLU A 374 12.62 5.27 -1.76
CA GLU A 374 12.89 4.77 -3.11
C GLU A 374 11.65 4.78 -4.02
N HIS A 375 10.49 4.36 -3.50
CA HIS A 375 9.24 4.32 -4.27
C HIS A 375 8.70 5.70 -4.66
N TRP A 376 9.15 6.77 -4.02
CA TRP A 376 8.77 8.12 -4.43
C TRP A 376 9.34 8.50 -5.79
N LEU A 377 10.36 7.79 -6.27
CA LEU A 377 10.90 7.94 -7.61
C LEU A 377 10.01 7.35 -8.72
N TYR A 378 8.92 6.65 -8.39
CA TYR A 378 8.05 6.01 -9.37
C TYR A 378 7.58 6.96 -10.48
N LEU A 379 7.18 8.17 -10.13
CA LEU A 379 6.80 9.23 -11.08
C LEU A 379 8.01 10.05 -11.58
N PRO A 380 8.92 10.57 -10.75
CA PRO A 380 10.02 11.42 -11.20
C PRO A 380 11.00 10.72 -12.14
N SER A 381 11.23 9.41 -11.95
CA SER A 381 12.15 8.61 -12.76
C SER A 381 11.86 8.67 -14.27
N VAL A 382 10.59 8.77 -14.64
CA VAL A 382 10.20 8.97 -16.06
C VAL A 382 10.83 10.23 -16.62
N GLY A 383 10.79 11.35 -15.90
CA GLY A 383 11.38 12.61 -16.30
C GLY A 383 12.90 12.51 -16.49
N PHE A 384 13.57 11.84 -15.54
CA PHE A 384 15.01 11.56 -15.66
C PHE A 384 15.34 10.74 -16.92
N LEU A 385 14.59 9.67 -17.18
CA LEU A 385 14.81 8.82 -18.35
C LEU A 385 14.50 9.54 -19.67
N ILE A 386 13.46 10.38 -19.72
CA ILE A 386 13.16 11.25 -20.87
C ILE A 386 14.32 12.23 -21.11
N PHE A 387 14.83 12.86 -20.06
CA PHE A 387 15.97 13.78 -20.15
C PHE A 387 17.22 13.05 -20.67
N ALA A 388 17.55 11.90 -20.10
CA ALA A 388 18.71 11.10 -20.50
C ALA A 388 18.61 10.66 -21.98
N ILE A 389 17.46 10.14 -22.43
CA ILE A 389 17.28 9.77 -23.83
C ILE A 389 17.34 10.98 -24.76
N GLY A 390 16.85 12.16 -24.32
CA GLY A 390 17.00 13.41 -25.07
C GLY A 390 18.46 13.80 -25.26
N CYS A 391 19.32 13.60 -24.27
CA CYS A 391 20.76 13.80 -24.39
C CYS A 391 21.40 12.80 -25.37
N VAL A 392 20.97 11.53 -25.31
CA VAL A 392 21.48 10.47 -26.21
C VAL A 392 21.09 10.72 -27.65
N LEU A 393 19.88 11.18 -27.92
CA LEU A 393 19.39 11.45 -29.28
C LEU A 393 20.14 12.62 -29.96
N ASP A 394 20.73 13.52 -29.19
CA ASP A 394 21.56 14.62 -29.72
C ASP A 394 23.00 14.23 -30.01
N LEU A 395 23.41 13.02 -29.65
CA LEU A 395 24.74 12.52 -29.97
C LEU A 395 24.85 12.08 -31.44
N PRO A 396 26.06 12.17 -32.06
CA PRO A 396 26.30 11.72 -33.43
C PRO A 396 25.85 10.26 -33.64
N VAL A 397 25.30 9.99 -34.85
CA VAL A 397 24.73 8.67 -35.22
C VAL A 397 25.73 7.52 -34.99
N ARG A 398 27.03 7.77 -35.18
CA ARG A 398 28.14 6.80 -34.98
C ARG A 398 28.17 6.18 -33.59
N TYR A 399 27.66 6.89 -32.55
CA TYR A 399 27.64 6.40 -31.17
C TYR A 399 26.35 5.64 -30.80
N ARG A 400 25.31 5.69 -31.64
CA ARG A 400 23.99 5.11 -31.30
C ARG A 400 24.03 3.60 -31.10
N GLY A 401 24.85 2.88 -31.84
CA GLY A 401 25.02 1.43 -31.65
C GLY A 401 25.60 1.08 -30.27
N VAL A 402 26.67 1.80 -29.90
CA VAL A 402 27.32 1.63 -28.58
C VAL A 402 26.35 1.98 -27.48
N LEU A 403 25.61 3.09 -27.60
CA LEU A 403 24.63 3.53 -26.60
C LEU A 403 23.45 2.59 -26.50
N ALA A 404 22.99 1.98 -27.58
CA ALA A 404 21.99 0.93 -27.55
C ALA A 404 22.52 -0.32 -26.82
N GLY A 405 23.77 -0.70 -27.06
CA GLY A 405 24.43 -1.77 -26.30
C GLY A 405 24.52 -1.46 -24.81
N CYS A 406 24.93 -0.24 -24.44
CA CYS A 406 24.95 0.21 -23.05
C CYS A 406 23.54 0.18 -22.43
N ALA A 407 22.50 0.61 -23.15
CA ALA A 407 21.13 0.57 -22.67
C ALA A 407 20.63 -0.88 -22.44
N CYS A 408 20.95 -1.81 -23.34
CA CYS A 408 20.66 -3.23 -23.16
C CYS A 408 21.38 -3.80 -21.93
N SER A 409 22.67 -3.47 -21.74
CA SER A 409 23.42 -3.89 -20.56
C SER A 409 22.84 -3.31 -19.27
N ALA A 410 22.40 -2.04 -19.29
CA ALA A 410 21.72 -1.41 -18.17
C ALA A 410 20.38 -2.11 -17.87
N VAL A 411 19.59 -2.47 -18.87
CA VAL A 411 18.34 -3.23 -18.70
C VAL A 411 18.60 -4.57 -17.99
N VAL A 412 19.64 -5.30 -18.41
CA VAL A 412 20.01 -6.58 -17.79
C VAL A 412 20.45 -6.37 -16.34
N ALA A 413 21.36 -5.41 -16.10
CA ALA A 413 21.88 -5.14 -14.76
C ALA A 413 20.78 -4.68 -13.79
N LEU A 414 19.92 -3.74 -14.23
CA LEU A 414 18.79 -3.27 -13.43
C LEU A 414 17.75 -4.37 -13.23
N GLY A 415 17.47 -5.19 -14.26
CA GLY A 415 16.55 -6.32 -14.15
C GLY A 415 17.01 -7.34 -13.10
N VAL A 416 18.28 -7.73 -13.12
CA VAL A 416 18.88 -8.61 -12.09
C VAL A 416 18.79 -7.97 -10.71
N SER A 417 19.13 -6.68 -10.60
CA SER A 417 19.02 -5.93 -9.33
C SER A 417 17.57 -5.88 -8.82
N SER A 418 16.59 -5.68 -9.72
CA SER A 418 15.17 -5.69 -9.36
C SER A 418 14.69 -7.05 -8.90
N THR A 419 15.12 -8.15 -9.55
CA THR A 419 14.76 -9.50 -9.13
C THR A 419 15.31 -9.81 -7.74
N ILE A 420 16.55 -9.40 -7.45
CA ILE A 420 17.14 -9.51 -6.11
C ILE A 420 16.35 -8.67 -5.11
N ARG A 421 16.01 -7.43 -5.45
CA ARG A 421 15.24 -6.53 -4.59
C ARG A 421 13.81 -7.04 -4.37
N SER A 422 13.16 -7.63 -5.37
CA SER A 422 11.85 -8.26 -5.26
C SER A 422 11.86 -9.39 -4.22
N SER A 423 12.96 -10.16 -4.13
CA SER A 423 13.13 -11.20 -3.11
C SER A 423 13.25 -10.65 -1.68
N ASP A 424 13.60 -9.39 -1.49
CA ASP A 424 13.64 -8.76 -0.16
C ASP A 424 12.23 -8.61 0.47
N TRP A 425 11.16 -8.71 -0.34
CA TRP A 425 9.76 -8.56 0.08
C TRP A 425 9.05 -9.89 0.37
N LEU A 426 9.79 -11.01 0.40
CA LEU A 426 9.19 -12.33 0.61
C LEU A 426 8.62 -12.50 2.02
N THR A 427 9.32 -12.03 3.04
CA THR A 427 8.87 -12.12 4.44
C THR A 427 9.31 -10.89 5.23
N ASP A 428 8.62 -10.60 6.33
CA ASP A 428 8.97 -9.53 7.27
C ASP A 428 10.43 -9.61 7.73
N GLU A 429 10.90 -10.81 8.08
CA GLU A 429 12.27 -11.00 8.56
C GLU A 429 13.30 -10.66 7.49
N ILE A 430 13.13 -11.19 6.27
CA ILE A 430 14.03 -10.92 5.15
C ILE A 430 14.05 -9.42 4.90
N PHE A 431 12.88 -8.79 4.84
CA PHE A 431 12.74 -7.37 4.60
C PHE A 431 13.48 -6.52 5.65
N TYR A 432 13.24 -6.77 6.95
CA TYR A 432 13.90 -6.00 8.00
C TYR A 432 15.41 -6.24 8.05
N ARG A 433 15.87 -7.49 7.90
CA ARG A 433 17.30 -7.80 7.85
C ARG A 433 18.01 -7.14 6.67
N ARG A 434 17.41 -7.17 5.49
CA ARG A 434 17.94 -6.50 4.28
C ARG A 434 17.93 -4.98 4.44
N THR A 435 16.88 -4.41 5.00
CA THR A 435 16.79 -2.98 5.32
C THR A 435 17.91 -2.55 6.25
N LEU A 436 18.20 -3.31 7.31
CA LEU A 436 19.29 -3.03 8.24
C LEU A 436 20.67 -3.18 7.57
N ALA A 437 20.86 -4.21 6.76
CA ALA A 437 22.11 -4.45 6.02
C ALA A 437 22.38 -3.34 5.00
N ALA A 438 21.32 -2.76 4.40
CA ALA A 438 21.41 -1.65 3.46
C ALA A 438 21.59 -0.27 4.14
N GLY A 439 21.60 -0.20 5.48
CA GLY A 439 21.80 1.02 6.24
C GLY A 439 20.55 1.65 6.87
N GLY A 440 19.36 1.04 6.69
CA GLY A 440 18.10 1.52 7.26
C GLY A 440 17.94 1.21 8.76
N ARG A 441 18.74 1.83 9.62
CA ARG A 441 18.80 1.58 11.07
C ARG A 441 17.85 2.50 11.86
N SER A 442 16.56 2.50 11.53
CA SER A 442 15.58 3.24 12.34
C SER A 442 15.11 2.43 13.55
N SER A 443 14.72 3.13 14.62
CA SER A 443 14.09 2.50 15.81
C SER A 443 12.84 1.72 15.41
N ARG A 444 12.11 2.16 14.39
CA ARG A 444 10.91 1.48 13.85
C ARG A 444 11.26 0.15 13.20
N VAL A 445 12.27 0.12 12.32
CA VAL A 445 12.72 -1.13 11.67
C VAL A 445 13.20 -2.15 12.69
N LEU A 446 14.00 -1.69 13.67
CA LEU A 446 14.50 -2.56 14.73
C LEU A 446 13.38 -3.09 15.62
N ALA A 447 12.41 -2.24 16.01
CA ALA A 447 11.27 -2.67 16.83
C ALA A 447 10.39 -3.71 16.10
N ASN A 448 10.16 -3.52 14.81
CA ASN A 448 9.41 -4.47 13.99
C ASN A 448 10.18 -5.78 13.79
N LEU A 449 11.50 -5.74 13.61
CA LEU A 449 12.31 -6.96 13.58
C LEU A 449 12.27 -7.70 14.92
N GLY A 450 12.34 -6.98 16.04
CA GLY A 450 12.17 -7.56 17.38
C GLY A 450 10.82 -8.26 17.53
N GLN A 451 9.73 -7.63 17.07
CA GLN A 451 8.40 -8.25 17.08
C GLN A 451 8.33 -9.48 16.17
N ALA A 452 8.92 -9.41 14.97
CA ALA A 452 8.98 -10.55 14.06
C ALA A 452 9.75 -11.75 14.67
N CYS A 453 10.84 -11.49 15.41
CA CYS A 453 11.54 -12.52 16.17
C CYS A 453 10.66 -13.10 17.30
N ALA A 454 9.96 -12.25 18.05
CA ALA A 454 9.05 -12.67 19.13
C ALA A 454 7.92 -13.57 18.60
N ASN A 455 7.33 -13.21 17.47
CA ASN A 455 6.26 -13.99 16.82
C ASN A 455 6.72 -15.41 16.41
N ARG A 456 8.03 -15.61 16.18
CA ARG A 456 8.62 -16.93 15.89
C ARG A 456 9.10 -17.68 17.13
N GLY A 457 8.92 -17.09 18.33
CA GLY A 457 9.40 -17.67 19.57
C GLY A 457 10.90 -17.48 19.85
N GLU A 458 11.59 -16.63 19.06
CA GLU A 458 13.01 -16.30 19.25
C GLU A 458 13.16 -15.18 20.30
N TYR A 459 12.65 -15.44 21.54
CA TYR A 459 12.50 -14.40 22.56
C TYR A 459 13.80 -13.73 22.95
N ALA A 460 14.88 -14.48 23.18
CA ALA A 460 16.18 -13.90 23.55
C ALA A 460 16.73 -12.93 22.48
N LYS A 461 16.53 -13.25 21.18
CA LYS A 461 16.91 -12.33 20.09
C LYS A 461 16.00 -11.09 20.07
N ALA A 462 14.71 -11.31 20.26
CA ALA A 462 13.73 -10.21 20.30
C ALA A 462 14.05 -9.25 21.45
N GLU A 463 14.35 -9.77 22.65
CA GLU A 463 14.76 -8.97 23.81
C GLU A 463 16.00 -8.14 23.51
N ALA A 464 17.07 -8.76 23.01
CA ALA A 464 18.31 -8.05 22.68
C ALA A 464 18.09 -6.90 21.68
N ILE A 465 17.28 -7.12 20.64
CA ILE A 465 16.95 -6.10 19.64
C ILE A 465 16.12 -4.98 20.28
N LEU A 466 15.08 -5.30 21.05
CA LEU A 466 14.16 -4.32 21.65
C LEU A 466 14.88 -3.47 22.73
N ARG A 467 15.76 -4.08 23.53
CA ARG A 467 16.62 -3.34 24.44
C ARG A 467 17.57 -2.39 23.70
N ASN A 468 18.08 -2.79 22.55
CA ASN A 468 18.87 -1.90 21.69
C ASN A 468 18.03 -0.71 21.17
N VAL A 469 16.77 -0.94 20.77
CA VAL A 469 15.86 0.15 20.39
C VAL A 469 15.69 1.14 21.53
N LEU A 470 15.48 0.66 22.75
CA LEU A 470 15.29 1.53 23.93
C LEU A 470 16.56 2.29 24.34
N ARG A 471 17.75 1.78 23.98
CA ARG A 471 19.00 2.56 24.13
C ARG A 471 19.08 3.71 23.13
N LEU A 472 18.55 3.51 21.90
CA LEU A 472 18.54 4.54 20.86
C LEU A 472 17.41 5.56 21.07
N SER A 473 16.26 5.09 21.57
CA SER A 473 15.03 5.87 21.74
C SER A 473 14.33 5.41 23.01
N ALA A 474 14.75 5.97 24.16
CA ALA A 474 14.32 5.54 25.49
C ALA A 474 12.79 5.57 25.67
N ASP A 475 12.11 6.51 25.04
CA ASP A 475 10.65 6.70 25.17
C ASP A 475 9.84 6.13 24.01
N TYR A 476 10.37 5.15 23.26
CA TYR A 476 9.65 4.55 22.15
C TYR A 476 8.59 3.53 22.62
N PRO A 477 7.30 3.89 22.67
CA PRO A 477 6.26 3.11 23.35
C PRO A 477 6.05 1.70 22.73
N ILE A 478 6.19 1.58 21.41
CA ILE A 478 6.05 0.31 20.71
C ILE A 478 7.12 -0.68 21.15
N ALA A 479 8.38 -0.24 21.27
CA ALA A 479 9.48 -1.09 21.72
C ALA A 479 9.31 -1.50 23.19
N ARG A 480 8.86 -0.58 24.05
CA ARG A 480 8.57 -0.88 25.47
C ARG A 480 7.49 -1.96 25.58
N ARG A 481 6.40 -1.81 24.85
CA ARG A 481 5.32 -2.80 24.83
C ARG A 481 5.82 -4.17 24.31
N ASN A 482 6.50 -4.19 23.16
CA ASN A 482 7.00 -5.42 22.57
C ASN A 482 8.00 -6.12 23.50
N LEU A 483 8.87 -5.35 24.17
CA LEU A 483 9.78 -5.90 25.16
C LEU A 483 9.04 -6.48 26.37
N ALA A 484 8.04 -5.77 26.88
CA ALA A 484 7.24 -6.27 28.00
C ALA A 484 6.52 -7.60 27.64
N GLU A 485 6.00 -7.73 26.42
CA GLU A 485 5.39 -8.97 25.94
C GLU A 485 6.44 -10.12 25.91
N VAL A 486 7.63 -9.87 25.40
CA VAL A 486 8.72 -10.84 25.39
C VAL A 486 9.09 -11.26 26.80
N LEU A 487 9.28 -10.29 27.71
CA LEU A 487 9.62 -10.54 29.12
C LEU A 487 8.53 -11.38 29.83
N LEU A 488 7.24 -11.14 29.53
CA LEU A 488 6.14 -11.96 30.06
C LEU A 488 6.22 -13.42 29.56
N ARG A 489 6.63 -13.62 28.31
CA ARG A 489 6.82 -14.97 27.75
C ARG A 489 8.02 -15.69 28.37
N GLU A 490 9.06 -14.96 28.77
CA GLU A 490 10.24 -15.50 29.42
C GLU A 490 10.10 -15.62 30.96
N GLY A 491 8.97 -15.14 31.51
CA GLY A 491 8.66 -15.24 32.94
C GLY A 491 9.15 -14.08 33.79
N HIS A 492 9.72 -13.02 33.19
CA HIS A 492 10.23 -11.82 33.88
C HIS A 492 9.12 -10.81 34.20
N LYS A 493 8.11 -11.24 34.96
CA LYS A 493 6.86 -10.49 35.20
C LYS A 493 7.06 -9.10 35.78
N LYS A 494 7.89 -8.97 36.83
CA LYS A 494 8.08 -7.66 37.50
C LYS A 494 8.63 -6.59 36.56
N GLU A 495 9.65 -6.92 35.79
CA GLU A 495 10.24 -6.00 34.84
C GLU A 495 9.24 -5.63 33.73
N ALA A 496 8.46 -6.61 33.26
CA ALA A 496 7.40 -6.35 32.27
C ALA A 496 6.33 -5.39 32.80
N GLU A 497 5.86 -5.56 34.04
CA GLU A 497 4.88 -4.66 34.67
C GLU A 497 5.42 -3.24 34.87
N GLU A 498 6.66 -3.09 35.32
CA GLU A 498 7.30 -1.80 35.46
C GLU A 498 7.40 -1.09 34.12
N LEU A 499 7.76 -1.84 33.08
CA LEU A 499 7.87 -1.33 31.72
C LEU A 499 6.51 -0.89 31.17
N LEU A 500 5.46 -1.71 31.32
CA LEU A 500 4.09 -1.39 30.89
C LEU A 500 3.53 -0.19 31.67
N THR A 501 3.73 -0.14 32.98
CA THR A 501 3.26 0.97 33.84
C THR A 501 3.95 2.29 33.45
N SER A 502 5.26 2.25 33.18
CA SER A 502 5.98 3.43 32.73
C SER A 502 5.52 3.88 31.33
N THR A 503 5.19 2.94 30.45
CA THR A 503 4.65 3.20 29.12
C THR A 503 3.26 3.81 29.18
N THR A 504 2.40 3.35 30.07
CA THR A 504 1.05 3.89 30.27
C THR A 504 1.09 5.35 30.75
N LYS A 505 1.97 5.65 31.71
CA LYS A 505 2.20 7.02 32.18
C LYS A 505 2.76 7.94 31.10
N ALA A 506 3.67 7.42 30.26
CA ALA A 506 4.20 8.15 29.11
C ALA A 506 3.13 8.34 28.03
N ALA A 507 2.25 7.36 27.83
CA ALA A 507 1.16 7.41 26.86
C ALA A 507 0.18 8.57 27.11
N GLU A 508 -0.09 8.93 28.36
CA GLU A 508 -0.90 10.10 28.67
C GLU A 508 -0.29 11.40 28.15
N ARG A 509 1.05 11.49 28.08
CA ARG A 509 1.78 12.64 27.53
C ARG A 509 1.94 12.59 26.02
N THR A 510 2.11 11.39 25.45
CA THR A 510 2.47 11.17 24.04
C THR A 510 1.31 10.67 23.18
N ARG A 511 0.09 10.63 23.72
CA ARG A 511 -1.13 10.11 23.06
C ARG A 511 -1.37 10.68 21.66
N LYS A 512 -0.99 11.93 21.42
CA LYS A 512 -1.11 12.58 20.12
C LYS A 512 -0.02 12.15 19.14
N GLU A 513 1.15 11.77 19.64
CA GLU A 513 2.32 11.38 18.83
C GLU A 513 2.29 9.89 18.48
N TYR A 514 1.72 9.05 19.37
CA TYR A 514 1.69 7.59 19.20
C TYR A 514 0.27 7.05 19.44
N PRO A 515 -0.60 7.09 18.42
CA PRO A 515 -2.00 6.69 18.56
C PRO A 515 -2.22 5.23 18.98
N LEU A 516 -1.21 4.37 18.88
CA LEU A 516 -1.28 2.96 19.35
C LEU A 516 -0.89 2.76 20.83
N THR A 517 -0.78 3.80 21.61
CA THR A 517 -0.44 3.68 23.05
C THR A 517 -1.50 2.88 23.84
N TRP A 518 -2.75 2.82 23.37
CA TRP A 518 -3.80 1.95 23.92
C TRP A 518 -3.37 0.47 24.00
N VAL A 519 -2.48 0.01 23.11
CA VAL A 519 -2.02 -1.38 23.09
C VAL A 519 -1.21 -1.70 24.36
N ALA A 520 -0.41 -0.76 24.85
CA ALA A 520 0.32 -0.94 26.11
C ALA A 520 -0.64 -1.00 27.31
N VAL A 521 -1.69 -0.14 27.30
CA VAL A 521 -2.73 -0.14 28.34
C VAL A 521 -3.48 -1.46 28.36
N LEU A 522 -3.86 -1.96 27.20
CA LEU A 522 -4.52 -3.25 27.07
C LEU A 522 -3.62 -4.43 27.51
N SER A 523 -2.33 -4.39 27.19
CA SER A 523 -1.35 -5.40 27.63
C SER A 523 -1.23 -5.45 29.15
N LEU A 524 -1.30 -4.30 29.83
CA LEU A 524 -1.31 -4.22 31.28
C LEU A 524 -2.62 -4.83 31.86
N ALA A 525 -3.77 -4.50 31.28
CA ALA A 525 -5.05 -5.09 31.68
C ALA A 525 -5.06 -6.62 31.51
N LEU A 526 -4.52 -7.12 30.39
CA LEU A 526 -4.35 -8.55 30.13
C LEU A 526 -3.44 -9.24 31.15
N SER A 527 -2.37 -8.59 31.60
CA SER A 527 -1.47 -9.12 32.65
C SER A 527 -2.23 -9.34 33.95
N HIS A 528 -2.99 -8.35 34.43
CA HIS A 528 -3.82 -8.48 35.64
C HIS A 528 -4.89 -9.56 35.50
N HIS A 529 -5.55 -9.66 34.33
CA HIS A 529 -6.53 -10.72 34.09
C HIS A 529 -5.92 -12.13 34.17
N ARG A 530 -4.71 -12.33 33.61
CA ARG A 530 -3.97 -13.60 33.73
C ARG A 530 -3.63 -13.97 35.19
N GLU A 531 -3.45 -12.97 36.03
CA GLU A 531 -3.23 -13.12 37.48
C GLU A 531 -4.53 -13.26 38.28
N LYS A 532 -5.68 -13.33 37.61
CA LYS A 532 -7.01 -13.40 38.20
C LYS A 532 -7.42 -12.15 39.04
N ASP A 533 -6.74 -11.02 38.81
CA ASP A 533 -7.13 -9.72 39.34
C ASP A 533 -8.07 -9.00 38.38
N ASP A 534 -9.24 -9.60 38.16
CA ASP A 534 -10.22 -9.11 37.19
C ASP A 534 -10.76 -7.73 37.55
N THR A 535 -10.72 -7.36 38.83
CA THR A 535 -11.16 -6.04 39.32
C THR A 535 -10.26 -4.95 38.76
N LYS A 536 -8.94 -5.12 38.86
CA LYS A 536 -7.99 -4.16 38.28
C LYS A 536 -8.00 -4.20 36.77
N ALA A 537 -8.09 -5.41 36.17
CA ALA A 537 -8.18 -5.57 34.73
C ALA A 537 -9.35 -4.78 34.13
N LEU A 538 -10.55 -4.89 34.74
CA LEU A 538 -11.74 -4.15 34.32
C LEU A 538 -11.59 -2.64 34.54
N ALA A 539 -11.02 -2.19 35.68
CA ALA A 539 -10.81 -0.76 35.93
C ALA A 539 -9.86 -0.13 34.89
N ILE A 540 -8.80 -0.85 34.49
CA ILE A 540 -7.87 -0.40 33.46
C ILE A 540 -8.57 -0.38 32.10
N ALA A 541 -9.36 -1.41 31.77
CA ALA A 541 -10.07 -1.49 30.49
C ALA A 541 -11.14 -0.41 30.36
N GLU A 542 -11.90 -0.13 31.40
CA GLU A 542 -12.91 0.94 31.45
C GLU A 542 -12.28 2.32 31.24
N LYS A 543 -11.15 2.61 31.95
CA LYS A 543 -10.39 3.83 31.71
C LYS A 543 -9.88 3.89 30.26
N ALA A 544 -9.34 2.79 29.75
CA ALA A 544 -8.85 2.72 28.37
C ALA A 544 -9.95 2.97 27.35
N ARG A 545 -11.15 2.42 27.56
CA ARG A 545 -12.32 2.67 26.69
C ARG A 545 -12.73 4.14 26.65
N HIS A 546 -12.65 4.82 27.81
CA HIS A 546 -12.89 6.26 27.88
C HIS A 546 -11.80 7.07 27.18
N ASP A 547 -10.54 6.68 27.36
CA ASP A 547 -9.37 7.37 26.80
C ASP A 547 -9.15 7.12 25.30
N TYR A 548 -9.59 5.96 24.79
CA TYR A 548 -9.46 5.51 23.39
C TYR A 548 -10.82 5.02 22.85
N PRO A 549 -11.79 5.92 22.66
CA PRO A 549 -13.11 5.54 22.16
C PRO A 549 -13.00 4.93 20.76
N GLY A 550 -13.79 3.89 20.48
CA GLY A 550 -13.84 3.23 19.18
C GLY A 550 -12.80 2.12 18.96
N VAL A 551 -11.93 1.81 19.94
CA VAL A 551 -10.99 0.68 19.85
C VAL A 551 -11.68 -0.63 20.23
N TRP A 552 -11.93 -1.47 19.22
CA TRP A 552 -12.61 -2.76 19.40
C TRP A 552 -11.88 -3.71 20.35
N GLU A 553 -10.57 -3.78 20.33
CA GLU A 553 -9.76 -4.68 21.15
C GLU A 553 -9.98 -4.45 22.65
N ILE A 554 -10.17 -3.20 23.06
CA ILE A 554 -10.49 -2.82 24.44
C ILE A 554 -11.90 -3.30 24.79
N ILE A 555 -12.88 -3.03 23.93
CA ILE A 555 -14.28 -3.46 24.10
C ILE A 555 -14.37 -4.99 24.17
N ARG A 556 -13.69 -5.68 23.28
CA ARG A 556 -13.62 -7.14 23.24
C ARG A 556 -13.06 -7.70 24.54
N PHE A 557 -11.95 -7.16 25.01
CA PHE A 557 -11.33 -7.60 26.27
C PHE A 557 -12.25 -7.35 27.46
N GLU A 558 -12.77 -6.13 27.62
CA GLU A 558 -13.68 -5.76 28.70
C GLU A 558 -14.94 -6.65 28.70
N SER A 559 -15.54 -6.88 27.52
CA SER A 559 -16.70 -7.73 27.36
C SER A 559 -16.43 -9.18 27.72
N GLU A 560 -15.25 -9.71 27.37
CA GLU A 560 -14.88 -11.09 27.69
C GLU A 560 -14.69 -11.29 29.21
N VAL A 561 -13.99 -10.34 29.88
CA VAL A 561 -13.82 -10.38 31.32
C VAL A 561 -15.17 -10.23 32.02
N LEU A 562 -16.05 -9.34 31.57
CA LEU A 562 -17.43 -9.20 32.10
C LEU A 562 -18.24 -10.48 31.90
N ARG A 563 -18.13 -11.12 30.73
CA ARG A 563 -18.83 -12.39 30.46
C ARG A 563 -18.38 -13.50 31.42
N GLN A 564 -17.07 -13.62 31.65
CA GLN A 564 -16.52 -14.65 32.55
C GLN A 564 -16.85 -14.40 34.01
N THR A 565 -16.86 -13.14 34.45
CA THR A 565 -17.05 -12.79 35.85
C THR A 565 -18.51 -12.57 36.24
N ARG A 566 -19.35 -12.03 35.33
CA ARG A 566 -20.73 -11.59 35.60
C ARG A 566 -21.75 -12.17 34.61
N GLY A 567 -21.31 -13.00 33.65
CA GLY A 567 -22.14 -13.63 32.64
C GLY A 567 -22.46 -12.77 31.44
N ALA A 568 -23.02 -13.39 30.39
CA ALA A 568 -23.32 -12.75 29.10
C ALA A 568 -24.18 -11.49 29.20
N ASN A 569 -25.12 -11.45 30.12
CA ASN A 569 -26.01 -10.30 30.34
C ASN A 569 -25.25 -9.00 30.67
N ALA A 570 -24.13 -9.09 31.36
CA ALA A 570 -23.30 -7.94 31.72
C ALA A 570 -22.48 -7.41 30.53
N ALA A 571 -22.09 -8.30 29.61
CA ALA A 571 -21.28 -7.95 28.45
C ALA A 571 -22.10 -7.39 27.27
N ILE A 572 -23.35 -7.86 27.09
CA ILE A 572 -24.21 -7.48 25.95
C ILE A 572 -24.33 -5.96 25.77
N PRO A 573 -24.66 -5.15 26.79
CA PRO A 573 -24.87 -3.71 26.60
C PRO A 573 -23.63 -3.00 26.07
N LEU A 574 -22.42 -3.43 26.47
CA LEU A 574 -21.17 -2.86 26.04
C LEU A 574 -20.90 -3.13 24.56
N VAL A 575 -21.08 -4.40 24.15
CA VAL A 575 -20.84 -4.80 22.74
C VAL A 575 -21.93 -4.27 21.83
N ASP A 576 -23.18 -4.20 22.29
CA ASP A 576 -24.33 -3.69 21.54
C ASP A 576 -24.19 -2.20 21.24
N ALA A 577 -23.78 -1.40 22.22
CA ALA A 577 -23.48 0.02 22.02
C ALA A 577 -22.37 0.22 20.98
N PHE A 578 -21.28 -0.54 21.09
CA PHE A 578 -20.20 -0.47 20.11
C PHE A 578 -20.66 -0.89 18.72
N ALA A 579 -21.40 -1.99 18.58
CA ALA A 579 -21.89 -2.50 17.31
C ALA A 579 -22.91 -1.56 16.65
N HIS A 580 -23.71 -0.82 17.46
CA HIS A 580 -24.63 0.20 16.96
C HIS A 580 -23.86 1.34 16.28
N ASP A 581 -22.82 1.85 16.93
CA ASP A 581 -22.01 2.94 16.40
C ASP A 581 -21.07 2.48 15.25
N ASN A 582 -20.68 1.19 15.27
CA ASN A 582 -19.77 0.56 14.32
C ASN A 582 -20.43 -0.65 13.64
N TRP A 583 -21.55 -0.42 12.95
CA TRP A 583 -22.35 -1.47 12.30
C TRP A 583 -21.55 -2.37 11.34
N TRP A 584 -20.48 -1.85 10.79
CA TRP A 584 -19.55 -2.49 9.86
C TRP A 584 -18.57 -3.47 10.54
N HIS A 585 -18.52 -3.52 11.88
CA HIS A 585 -17.47 -4.25 12.59
C HIS A 585 -17.82 -5.74 12.77
N TYR A 586 -17.19 -6.59 11.94
CA TYR A 586 -17.39 -8.04 11.92
C TYR A 586 -17.25 -8.68 13.33
N GLY A 587 -16.13 -8.38 14.04
CA GLY A 587 -15.86 -8.95 15.35
C GLY A 587 -16.94 -8.62 16.40
N ALA A 588 -17.51 -7.41 16.35
CA ALA A 588 -18.59 -7.01 17.23
C ALA A 588 -19.87 -7.79 16.94
N ALA A 589 -20.22 -7.97 15.66
CA ALA A 589 -21.38 -8.74 15.25
C ALA A 589 -21.26 -10.23 15.65
N ILE A 590 -20.07 -10.85 15.51
CA ILE A 590 -19.78 -12.21 16.00
C ILE A 590 -19.91 -12.29 17.52
N ALA A 591 -19.34 -11.34 18.25
CA ALA A 591 -19.40 -11.30 19.72
C ALA A 591 -20.84 -11.20 20.22
N LEU A 592 -21.66 -10.31 19.61
CA LEU A 592 -23.09 -10.22 19.92
C LEU A 592 -23.81 -11.55 19.65
N GLY A 593 -23.55 -12.16 18.49
CA GLY A 593 -24.14 -13.45 18.14
C GLY A 593 -23.84 -14.53 19.19
N ARG A 594 -22.61 -14.59 19.67
CA ARG A 594 -22.18 -15.53 20.73
C ARG A 594 -22.82 -15.21 22.08
N LEU A 595 -22.82 -13.95 22.47
CA LEU A 595 -23.41 -13.50 23.75
C LEU A 595 -24.94 -13.72 23.83
N TYR A 596 -25.66 -13.42 22.74
CA TYR A 596 -27.10 -13.70 22.67
C TYR A 596 -27.38 -15.20 22.64
N ALA A 597 -26.56 -16.01 21.97
CA ALA A 597 -26.69 -17.48 21.96
C ALA A 597 -26.42 -18.08 23.37
N GLU A 598 -25.45 -17.55 24.12
CA GLU A 598 -25.14 -17.94 25.48
C GLU A 598 -26.30 -17.55 26.44
N LYS A 599 -26.89 -16.37 26.25
CA LYS A 599 -28.09 -15.93 26.99
C LYS A 599 -29.35 -16.76 26.67
N GLY A 600 -29.37 -17.47 25.54
CA GLY A 600 -30.54 -18.20 25.05
C GLY A 600 -31.46 -17.37 24.15
N ASP A 601 -31.11 -16.13 23.81
CA ASP A 601 -31.85 -15.30 22.86
C ASP A 601 -31.44 -15.66 21.44
N LEU A 602 -31.88 -16.82 20.96
CA LEU A 602 -31.49 -17.38 19.68
C LEU A 602 -31.91 -16.52 18.48
N PRO A 603 -33.08 -15.84 18.47
CA PRO A 603 -33.45 -14.95 17.36
C PRO A 603 -32.49 -13.78 17.19
N ARG A 604 -32.09 -13.10 18.29
CA ARG A 604 -31.10 -12.01 18.21
C ARG A 604 -29.72 -12.51 17.88
N ALA A 605 -29.31 -13.68 18.38
CA ALA A 605 -28.07 -14.32 18.02
C ALA A 605 -27.99 -14.57 16.51
N GLU A 606 -29.02 -15.15 15.92
CA GLU A 606 -29.10 -15.44 14.50
C GLU A 606 -29.08 -14.17 13.64
N ALA A 607 -29.80 -13.12 14.06
CA ALA A 607 -29.79 -11.81 13.38
C ALA A 607 -28.36 -11.20 13.34
N ALA A 608 -27.67 -11.17 14.48
CA ALA A 608 -26.30 -10.66 14.59
C ALA A 608 -25.31 -11.47 13.73
N LEU A 609 -25.44 -12.81 13.74
CA LEU A 609 -24.56 -13.68 12.94
C LEU A 609 -24.85 -13.59 11.43
N ARG A 610 -26.12 -13.44 11.05
CA ARG A 610 -26.46 -13.16 9.64
C ARG A 610 -25.85 -11.85 9.18
N HIS A 611 -25.93 -10.81 10.00
CA HIS A 611 -25.25 -9.54 9.72
C HIS A 611 -23.74 -9.76 9.56
N ALA A 612 -23.08 -10.44 10.51
CA ALA A 612 -21.65 -10.76 10.41
C ALA A 612 -21.30 -11.47 9.10
N SER A 613 -22.11 -12.43 8.65
CA SER A 613 -21.86 -13.18 7.40
C SER A 613 -21.86 -12.33 6.12
N TRP A 614 -22.40 -11.11 6.17
CA TRP A 614 -22.36 -10.13 5.08
C TRP A 614 -21.13 -9.22 5.17
N LEU A 615 -20.61 -9.00 6.39
CA LEU A 615 -19.47 -8.13 6.64
C LEU A 615 -18.14 -8.77 6.21
N ASP A 616 -18.01 -10.10 6.32
CA ASP A 616 -16.89 -10.86 5.76
C ASP A 616 -17.42 -12.01 4.89
N VAL A 617 -17.24 -11.87 3.57
CA VAL A 617 -17.82 -12.79 2.60
C VAL A 617 -17.07 -14.13 2.49
N HIS A 618 -15.85 -14.20 3.02
CA HIS A 618 -15.01 -15.39 2.98
C HIS A 618 -14.83 -16.06 4.34
N ASP A 619 -15.21 -15.40 5.42
CA ASP A 619 -15.18 -16.04 6.75
C ASP A 619 -16.35 -17.00 6.91
N ALA A 620 -16.07 -18.19 7.46
CA ALA A 620 -17.05 -19.24 7.66
C ALA A 620 -17.64 -19.24 9.08
N GLU A 621 -17.04 -18.49 10.03
CA GLU A 621 -17.38 -18.57 11.46
C GLU A 621 -18.84 -18.23 11.73
N ALA A 622 -19.33 -17.12 11.16
CA ALA A 622 -20.72 -16.70 11.32
C ALA A 622 -21.70 -17.78 10.87
N LEU A 623 -21.43 -18.40 9.70
CA LEU A 623 -22.27 -19.44 9.14
C LEU A 623 -22.23 -20.72 9.96
N SER A 624 -21.07 -21.09 10.50
CA SER A 624 -20.92 -22.25 11.38
C SER A 624 -21.64 -22.05 12.71
N LEU A 625 -21.61 -20.83 13.26
CA LEU A 625 -22.38 -20.49 14.47
C LEU A 625 -23.90 -20.53 14.20
N ILE A 626 -24.37 -20.05 13.06
CA ILE A 626 -25.77 -20.19 12.63
C ILE A 626 -26.14 -21.67 12.53
N ALA A 627 -25.29 -22.49 11.90
CA ALA A 627 -25.52 -23.93 11.78
C ALA A 627 -25.61 -24.61 13.15
N ALA A 628 -24.72 -24.25 14.09
CA ALA A 628 -24.74 -24.78 15.45
C ALA A 628 -26.01 -24.37 16.21
N ILE A 629 -26.50 -23.13 16.05
CA ILE A 629 -27.77 -22.66 16.65
C ILE A 629 -28.95 -23.44 16.06
N SER A 630 -29.02 -23.56 14.73
CA SER A 630 -30.07 -24.29 14.02
C SER A 630 -30.08 -25.76 14.42
N LEU A 631 -28.91 -26.39 14.61
CA LEU A 631 -28.78 -27.76 15.10
C LEU A 631 -29.37 -27.93 16.52
N ARG A 632 -29.06 -27.00 17.42
CA ARG A 632 -29.64 -27.00 18.81
C ARG A 632 -31.16 -26.87 18.81
N GLN A 633 -31.73 -26.20 17.80
CA GLN A 633 -33.18 -26.03 17.62
C GLN A 633 -33.82 -27.18 16.82
N ASN A 634 -33.07 -28.23 16.49
CA ASN A 634 -33.50 -29.34 15.65
C ASN A 634 -33.92 -28.93 14.23
N ARG A 635 -33.49 -27.77 13.76
CA ARG A 635 -33.68 -27.29 12.35
C ARG A 635 -32.57 -27.84 11.45
N PHE A 636 -32.55 -29.15 11.29
CA PHE A 636 -31.41 -29.87 10.66
C PHE A 636 -31.12 -29.43 9.25
N GLU A 637 -32.18 -29.20 8.43
CA GLU A 637 -31.98 -28.78 7.03
C GLU A 637 -31.39 -27.37 6.91
N GLU A 638 -31.75 -26.44 7.81
CA GLU A 638 -31.16 -25.11 7.87
C GLU A 638 -29.72 -25.18 8.35
N ALA A 639 -29.45 -25.99 9.37
CA ALA A 639 -28.09 -26.25 9.85
C ALA A 639 -27.19 -26.79 8.75
N TYR A 640 -27.68 -27.76 7.98
CA TYR A 640 -26.97 -28.35 6.85
C TYR A 640 -26.65 -27.30 5.77
N ARG A 641 -27.65 -26.51 5.33
CA ARG A 641 -27.44 -25.45 4.33
C ARG A 641 -26.44 -24.39 4.81
N ALA A 642 -26.52 -23.97 6.06
CA ALA A 642 -25.58 -23.00 6.62
C ALA A 642 -24.16 -23.57 6.66
N GLN A 643 -23.99 -24.84 7.10
CA GLN A 643 -22.70 -25.48 7.20
C GLN A 643 -22.08 -25.81 5.83
N CYS A 644 -22.86 -26.20 4.83
CA CYS A 644 -22.38 -26.37 3.47
C CYS A 644 -21.81 -25.05 2.90
N ARG A 645 -22.47 -23.92 3.20
CA ARG A 645 -21.96 -22.60 2.82
C ARG A 645 -20.69 -22.23 3.58
N ALA A 646 -20.55 -22.62 4.85
CA ALA A 646 -19.34 -22.44 5.64
C ALA A 646 -18.17 -23.23 5.05
N VAL A 647 -18.40 -24.51 4.71
CA VAL A 647 -17.41 -25.36 4.01
C VAL A 647 -17.00 -24.74 2.67
N ALA A 648 -17.96 -24.24 1.88
CA ALA A 648 -17.65 -23.60 0.59
C ALA A 648 -16.78 -22.34 0.73
N ARG A 649 -16.92 -21.60 1.83
CA ARG A 649 -16.07 -20.42 2.12
C ARG A 649 -14.66 -20.79 2.56
N GLN A 650 -14.53 -21.83 3.38
CA GLN A 650 -13.25 -22.29 3.95
C GLN A 650 -13.13 -23.82 3.86
N PRO A 651 -12.90 -24.35 2.64
CA PRO A 651 -12.88 -25.80 2.41
C PRO A 651 -11.64 -26.49 2.98
N ASP A 652 -10.62 -25.74 3.36
CA ASP A 652 -9.36 -26.26 3.91
C ASP A 652 -9.33 -26.29 5.45
N GLN A 653 -10.46 -26.01 6.13
CA GLN A 653 -10.56 -26.00 7.58
C GLN A 653 -11.22 -27.29 8.11
N PRO A 654 -10.49 -28.20 8.79
CA PRO A 654 -11.04 -29.46 9.30
C PRO A 654 -12.27 -29.27 10.21
N ARG A 655 -12.30 -28.24 11.04
CA ARG A 655 -13.43 -27.93 11.94
C ARG A 655 -14.77 -27.77 11.22
N GLN A 656 -14.77 -27.33 9.96
CA GLN A 656 -15.99 -27.15 9.18
C GLN A 656 -16.63 -28.50 8.86
N TYR A 657 -15.83 -29.49 8.53
CA TYR A 657 -16.30 -30.84 8.21
C TYR A 657 -16.71 -31.63 9.44
N VAL A 658 -16.09 -31.36 10.60
CA VAL A 658 -16.53 -31.96 11.90
C VAL A 658 -17.97 -31.53 12.20
N LEU A 659 -18.30 -30.25 12.11
CA LEU A 659 -19.68 -29.80 12.34
C LEU A 659 -20.62 -30.32 11.26
N LEU A 660 -20.19 -30.38 10.00
CA LEU A 660 -20.98 -30.96 8.91
C LEU A 660 -21.32 -32.43 9.18
N SER A 661 -20.34 -33.24 9.59
CA SER A 661 -20.57 -34.64 9.95
C SER A 661 -21.60 -34.79 11.07
N ASN A 662 -21.48 -34.01 12.15
CA ASN A 662 -22.44 -34.03 13.26
C ASN A 662 -23.87 -33.69 12.79
N ILE A 663 -24.02 -32.75 11.88
CA ILE A 663 -25.33 -32.37 11.31
C ILE A 663 -25.89 -33.53 10.46
N LEU A 664 -25.09 -34.13 9.60
CA LEU A 664 -25.46 -35.26 8.73
C LEU A 664 -25.85 -36.49 9.53
N GLU A 665 -25.14 -36.78 10.64
CA GLU A 665 -25.53 -37.85 11.57
C GLU A 665 -26.91 -37.64 12.16
N LYS A 666 -27.22 -36.40 12.61
CA LYS A 666 -28.55 -36.04 13.16
C LYS A 666 -29.63 -36.11 12.07
N MET A 667 -29.30 -35.94 10.80
CA MET A 667 -30.22 -36.13 9.66
C MET A 667 -30.36 -37.58 9.22
N GLY A 668 -29.61 -38.53 9.84
CA GLY A 668 -29.58 -39.94 9.43
C GLY A 668 -28.77 -40.23 8.16
N ARG A 669 -28.03 -39.26 7.65
CA ARG A 669 -27.20 -39.37 6.42
C ARG A 669 -25.79 -39.89 6.75
N ILE A 670 -25.73 -41.12 7.30
CA ILE A 670 -24.50 -41.70 7.90
C ILE A 670 -23.38 -41.85 6.88
N GLY A 671 -23.68 -42.17 5.61
CA GLY A 671 -22.67 -42.30 4.56
C GLY A 671 -21.92 -40.99 4.34
N GLU A 672 -22.66 -39.91 4.14
CA GLU A 672 -22.11 -38.59 3.91
C GLU A 672 -21.40 -38.02 5.15
N ALA A 673 -21.86 -38.39 6.36
CA ALA A 673 -21.18 -38.04 7.60
C ALA A 673 -19.76 -38.68 7.66
N ARG A 674 -19.62 -39.92 7.23
CA ARG A 674 -18.32 -40.60 7.13
C ARG A 674 -17.41 -39.95 6.08
N ASP A 675 -17.96 -39.55 4.96
CA ASP A 675 -17.21 -38.87 3.90
C ASP A 675 -16.65 -37.52 4.43
N ALA A 676 -17.47 -36.77 5.19
CA ALA A 676 -17.04 -35.54 5.83
C ALA A 676 -15.90 -35.78 6.84
N LEU A 677 -15.93 -36.86 7.63
CA LEU A 677 -14.86 -37.22 8.54
C LEU A 677 -13.59 -37.71 7.80
N ALA A 678 -13.73 -38.36 6.65
CA ALA A 678 -12.60 -38.72 5.82
C ALA A 678 -11.87 -37.48 5.30
N GLU A 679 -12.60 -36.40 4.95
CA GLU A 679 -12.02 -35.13 4.56
C GLU A 679 -11.25 -34.48 5.74
N VAL A 680 -11.75 -34.56 6.97
CA VAL A 680 -11.02 -34.12 8.16
C VAL A 680 -9.67 -34.84 8.27
N ALA A 681 -9.66 -36.17 8.09
CA ALA A 681 -8.42 -36.94 8.16
C ALA A 681 -7.43 -36.57 7.06
N LEU A 682 -7.92 -36.35 5.83
CA LEU A 682 -7.12 -35.89 4.70
C LEU A 682 -6.48 -34.54 4.95
N LEU A 683 -7.26 -33.56 5.39
CA LEU A 683 -6.78 -32.19 5.68
C LEU A 683 -5.73 -32.21 6.79
N LYS A 684 -5.93 -33.01 7.83
CA LYS A 684 -4.94 -33.21 8.91
C LYS A 684 -3.65 -33.82 8.40
N ALA A 685 -3.73 -34.83 7.56
CA ALA A 685 -2.57 -35.46 6.93
C ALA A 685 -1.79 -34.48 6.04
N LEU A 686 -2.47 -33.48 5.45
CA LEU A 686 -1.87 -32.40 4.68
C LEU A 686 -1.30 -31.27 5.57
N GLY A 687 -1.26 -31.43 6.89
CA GLY A 687 -0.73 -30.44 7.84
C GLY A 687 -1.63 -29.21 8.03
N ARG A 688 -2.90 -29.30 7.66
CA ARG A 688 -3.88 -28.20 7.78
C ARG A 688 -4.58 -28.13 9.15
N ASP A 689 -4.02 -28.83 10.14
CA ASP A 689 -4.55 -28.87 11.52
C ASP A 689 -4.00 -27.72 12.41
N ALA A 690 -3.17 -26.84 11.87
CA ALA A 690 -2.69 -25.70 12.63
C ALA A 690 -3.90 -24.84 13.04
N PRO A 691 -4.09 -24.55 14.34
CA PRO A 691 -5.06 -23.56 14.74
C PRO A 691 -4.73 -22.28 13.94
N ALA A 692 -5.73 -21.68 13.31
CA ALA A 692 -5.60 -20.32 12.83
C ALA A 692 -4.96 -19.54 13.98
N LEU A 693 -3.77 -19.00 13.76
CA LEU A 693 -3.00 -18.28 14.77
C LEU A 693 -4.02 -17.46 15.56
N ALA A 694 -4.18 -17.79 16.83
CA ALA A 694 -5.07 -17.10 17.73
C ALA A 694 -4.55 -15.65 17.81
N ASN A 695 -5.18 -14.76 17.04
CA ASN A 695 -4.96 -13.33 17.07
C ASN A 695 -5.72 -12.71 18.24
#